data_be2d54bf56e84bb873379ee915eb6781
#
_entry.id   be2d54bf56e84bb873379ee915eb6781
#
_cell.length_a   1.000
_cell.length_b   1.000
_cell.length_c   1.000
_cell.angle_alpha   90.00
_cell.angle_beta   90.00
_cell.angle_gamma   90.00
#
_symmetry.space_group_name_H-M   'P 1'
#
loop_
_entity.id
_entity.type
_entity.pdbx_description
1 polymer ?
#
loop_
_entity_poly.entity_id
_entity_poly.type
_entity_poly.pdbx_seq_one_letter_code
_entity_poly.pdbx_strand_id
1 'polypeptide(L)'
;MLTVSLRQRSRRVTTEEQREPLSNQVKRLEGEVGPHAHHPLLKLSVFEQLKHRNVFRVAVLYLVVCWLILDPLHVVFHMLDFPIWANRLVVMLMAVGLPAVLIFAWVYEITPEGLKPTVDVPYSDSIRKLTGRRLDRAIIAVLAVALAYFVGDKFWISKHFRAPQPVTSAAKGTASQSNPAPPAAAAAFTPPPHSIAVLPFVNMSGDASQEYFSDGLTEELLNSLSRINELQVAARTSSFSFQGEHPDISTVAHKLNVAAVLEGSVRRSTHTVRISAQLVNGATGFHLWSQTYDRDLGDVLQLQTEIATAVASALEVTLLGDEAARIELGGTRNPAAFDAYLRGSKAFQSVREANDVPGAIAAYTEAIRLDPNYALAFAGRSRALSSYASGPITATPAAREFFDEAQADARQALKLAPELAEGHMALARFFEGSLDYTRAIQQYERAMSLAPGNAEVLGEGGRFAAYMGRFDAGLAAAHRAVALDPLNQRSRSLLGEALLAARRYQEAVAAFGEVISLDPDYKSAYGNRGLTYYALRDFQSARSSCESRPDYWISQWCRAVAYDKLGRHADAKAELNKWQARARDAAAYQYATVYAQWGDTAQALEWLATAMRVRDPALEYMKTDPLMDPLRNEPRFQAVMRKLRFPD
;
A
#
# COMPACT_ATOMS: atom_id res chain seq x y z
N MET A 1 -4.32 -51.63 29.07
CA MET A 1 -5.20 -52.57 28.37
C MET A 1 -5.62 -51.89 27.09
N LEU A 2 -5.26 -52.24 25.89
CA LEU A 2 -4.77 -53.45 25.21
C LEU A 2 -3.77 -53.04 24.13
N THR A 3 -2.60 -53.62 24.15
CA THR A 3 -1.60 -53.78 23.11
C THR A 3 -2.07 -54.84 22.11
N VAL A 4 -1.84 -54.65 20.79
CA VAL A 4 -1.62 -55.75 19.86
C VAL A 4 -0.59 -55.36 18.81
N SER A 5 0.52 -56.10 18.85
CA SER A 5 1.61 -56.27 17.93
C SER A 5 1.24 -57.28 16.82
N LEU A 6 1.91 -57.19 15.65
CA LEU A 6 2.26 -58.31 14.75
C LEU A 6 3.15 -57.74 13.62
N ARG A 7 4.45 -57.97 13.71
CA ARG A 7 5.36 -59.03 13.21
C ARG A 7 5.27 -59.32 11.71
N GLN A 8 6.38 -58.96 11.10
CA GLN A 8 7.17 -59.55 9.99
C GLN A 8 6.73 -60.88 9.39
N ARG A 9 6.84 -60.96 8.06
CA ARG A 9 7.41 -62.14 7.38
C ARG A 9 8.16 -61.78 6.12
N SER A 10 9.45 -62.00 6.14
CA SER A 10 10.40 -62.18 5.05
C SER A 10 10.14 -63.48 4.29
N ARG A 11 10.27 -63.48 2.97
CA ARG A 11 10.72 -64.66 2.22
C ARG A 11 11.52 -64.21 1.00
N ARG A 12 12.80 -64.57 1.00
CA ARG A 12 13.68 -64.70 -0.17
C ARG A 12 13.22 -65.93 -0.99
N VAL A 13 13.25 -65.79 -2.32
CA VAL A 13 13.51 -66.91 -3.24
C VAL A 13 14.41 -66.37 -4.34
N THR A 14 15.59 -66.96 -4.43
CA THR A 14 16.58 -66.91 -5.49
C THR A 14 16.11 -67.76 -6.67
N THR A 15 16.28 -67.31 -7.92
CA THR A 15 16.83 -68.12 -9.01
C THR A 15 17.25 -67.26 -10.18
N GLU A 16 18.48 -67.44 -10.61
CA GLU A 16 19.06 -67.07 -11.89
C GLU A 16 18.31 -67.74 -13.05
N GLU A 17 18.10 -67.03 -14.16
CA GLU A 17 18.22 -67.59 -15.49
C GLU A 17 18.28 -66.51 -16.58
N GLN A 18 19.41 -66.47 -17.25
CA GLN A 18 19.69 -66.22 -18.67
C GLN A 18 19.22 -64.92 -19.32
N ARG A 19 20.16 -64.04 -19.55
CA ARG A 19 20.13 -62.93 -20.50
C ARG A 19 20.36 -63.50 -21.93
N GLU A 20 19.39 -63.33 -22.82
CA GLU A 20 19.62 -63.34 -24.26
C GLU A 20 19.79 -61.92 -24.82
N PRO A 21 20.62 -61.69 -25.84
CA PRO A 21 21.01 -60.38 -26.30
C PRO A 21 19.94 -59.71 -27.20
N LEU A 22 19.80 -58.41 -27.03
CA LEU A 22 18.87 -57.48 -27.64
C LEU A 22 18.89 -57.38 -29.21
N SER A 23 19.75 -58.15 -29.91
CA SER A 23 19.87 -58.06 -31.37
C SER A 23 18.82 -58.88 -32.15
N ASN A 24 18.13 -59.82 -31.49
CA ASN A 24 17.16 -60.72 -32.19
C ASN A 24 15.69 -60.34 -32.06
N GLN A 25 15.35 -59.32 -31.29
CA GLN A 25 13.98 -58.78 -31.23
C GLN A 25 13.65 -57.72 -32.25
N VAL A 26 14.66 -57.16 -32.96
CA VAL A 26 14.46 -56.10 -33.98
C VAL A 26 14.09 -56.69 -35.37
N LYS A 27 14.34 -57.97 -35.63
CA LYS A 27 14.08 -58.62 -36.95
C LYS A 27 12.73 -59.30 -37.12
N ARG A 28 11.81 -59.22 -36.15
CA ARG A 28 10.48 -59.85 -36.24
C ARG A 28 9.32 -58.89 -36.39
N LEU A 29 9.56 -57.57 -36.56
CA LEU A 29 8.50 -56.54 -36.75
C LEU A 29 8.57 -55.83 -38.10
N GLU A 30 9.28 -56.39 -39.09
CA GLU A 30 9.27 -55.90 -40.48
C GLU A 30 8.49 -56.84 -41.37
N GLY A 31 7.21 -56.95 -41.18
CA GLY A 31 6.34 -57.71 -42.06
C GLY A 31 4.88 -57.54 -41.68
N GLU A 32 4.25 -56.57 -42.26
CA GLU A 32 2.86 -56.38 -42.60
C GLU A 32 2.44 -54.91 -42.46
N VAL A 33 2.59 -54.15 -43.53
CA VAL A 33 2.01 -52.80 -43.64
C VAL A 33 0.99 -52.81 -44.77
N GLY A 34 -0.28 -52.74 -44.42
CA GLY A 34 -1.36 -52.29 -45.27
C GLY A 34 -1.58 -50.77 -45.08
N PRO A 35 -2.06 -50.04 -46.08
CA PRO A 35 -2.01 -48.59 -46.13
C PRO A 35 -3.21 -47.93 -45.46
N HIS A 36 -3.06 -47.47 -44.23
CA HIS A 36 -3.91 -46.40 -43.68
C HIS A 36 -3.04 -45.49 -42.79
N ALA A 37 -2.67 -44.35 -43.36
CA ALA A 37 -1.91 -43.30 -42.70
C ALA A 37 -2.75 -42.62 -41.60
N HIS A 38 -2.53 -42.97 -40.34
CA HIS A 38 -2.96 -42.17 -39.20
C HIS A 38 -1.91 -41.10 -38.87
N HIS A 39 -2.36 -39.84 -38.87
CA HIS A 39 -1.57 -38.64 -38.56
C HIS A 39 -0.86 -38.75 -37.19
N PRO A 40 0.45 -38.53 -37.08
CA PRO A 40 1.21 -38.65 -35.84
C PRO A 40 1.05 -37.44 -34.89
N LEU A 41 0.18 -36.46 -35.17
CA LEU A 41 0.05 -35.21 -34.43
C LEU A 41 -0.88 -35.25 -33.20
N LEU A 42 -1.58 -36.34 -32.99
CA LEU A 42 -2.59 -36.47 -31.91
C LEU A 42 -2.02 -36.84 -30.52
N LYS A 43 -0.66 -36.92 -30.34
CA LYS A 43 -0.01 -37.27 -29.07
C LYS A 43 0.96 -36.20 -28.51
N LEU A 44 1.11 -35.04 -29.17
CA LEU A 44 1.94 -33.95 -28.67
C LEU A 44 1.12 -33.05 -27.73
N SER A 45 1.74 -32.56 -26.64
CA SER A 45 1.10 -31.58 -25.75
C SER A 45 0.71 -30.32 -26.56
N VAL A 46 -0.36 -29.63 -26.15
CA VAL A 46 -0.84 -28.40 -26.82
C VAL A 46 0.30 -27.37 -26.96
N PHE A 47 1.19 -27.33 -25.99
CA PHE A 47 2.36 -26.44 -25.98
C PHE A 47 3.40 -26.78 -27.07
N GLU A 48 3.67 -28.06 -27.30
CA GLU A 48 4.55 -28.49 -28.39
C GLU A 48 3.94 -28.26 -29.77
N GLN A 49 2.63 -28.42 -29.90
CA GLN A 49 1.90 -28.09 -31.14
C GLN A 49 1.97 -26.59 -31.46
N LEU A 50 1.81 -25.71 -30.44
CA LEU A 50 1.96 -24.26 -30.57
C LEU A 50 3.38 -23.85 -31.01
N LYS A 51 4.41 -24.48 -30.43
CA LYS A 51 5.81 -24.24 -30.77
C LYS A 51 6.14 -24.68 -32.20
N HIS A 52 5.55 -25.79 -32.64
CA HIS A 52 5.73 -26.32 -34.00
C HIS A 52 5.05 -25.48 -35.10
N ARG A 53 4.00 -24.70 -34.76
CA ARG A 53 3.21 -23.92 -35.73
C ARG A 53 3.58 -22.44 -35.85
N ASN A 54 4.78 -22.02 -35.39
CA ASN A 54 5.26 -20.64 -35.42
C ASN A 54 4.34 -19.61 -34.72
N VAL A 55 3.32 -20.04 -33.96
CA VAL A 55 2.33 -19.16 -33.32
C VAL A 55 3.01 -18.17 -32.37
N PHE A 56 4.03 -18.61 -31.61
CA PHE A 56 4.80 -17.74 -30.72
C PHE A 56 5.52 -16.62 -31.46
N ARG A 57 6.08 -16.89 -32.65
CA ARG A 57 6.81 -15.88 -33.46
C ARG A 57 5.84 -14.83 -34.01
N VAL A 58 4.65 -15.25 -34.41
CA VAL A 58 3.58 -14.36 -34.88
C VAL A 58 3.07 -13.50 -33.73
N ALA A 59 2.90 -14.08 -32.52
CA ALA A 59 2.51 -13.36 -31.34
C ALA A 59 3.52 -12.24 -30.97
N VAL A 60 4.81 -12.57 -30.95
CA VAL A 60 5.88 -11.59 -30.68
C VAL A 60 5.90 -10.49 -31.73
N LEU A 61 5.81 -10.84 -33.02
CA LEU A 61 5.77 -9.85 -34.10
C LEU A 61 4.56 -8.91 -33.95
N TYR A 62 3.38 -9.46 -33.65
CA TYR A 62 2.17 -8.69 -33.44
C TYR A 62 2.32 -7.70 -32.27
N LEU A 63 2.83 -8.14 -31.14
CA LEU A 63 3.05 -7.28 -29.96
C LEU A 63 4.03 -6.15 -30.25
N VAL A 64 5.13 -6.45 -30.97
CA VAL A 64 6.13 -5.43 -31.35
C VAL A 64 5.51 -4.39 -32.30
N VAL A 65 4.73 -4.81 -33.29
CA VAL A 65 4.03 -3.90 -34.21
C VAL A 65 3.00 -3.06 -33.48
N CYS A 66 2.20 -3.66 -32.57
CA CYS A 66 1.25 -2.92 -31.74
C CYS A 66 1.97 -1.83 -30.92
N TRP A 67 3.10 -2.17 -30.29
CA TRP A 67 3.87 -1.22 -29.50
C TRP A 67 4.42 -0.06 -30.36
N LEU A 68 4.96 -0.36 -31.55
CA LEU A 68 5.45 0.64 -32.49
C LEU A 68 4.36 1.59 -33.03
N ILE A 69 3.10 1.14 -33.05
CA ILE A 69 1.97 1.98 -33.48
C ILE A 69 1.42 2.80 -32.32
N LEU A 70 1.37 2.24 -31.10
CA LEU A 70 0.79 2.91 -29.95
C LEU A 70 1.56 4.16 -29.53
N ASP A 71 2.87 4.14 -29.59
CA ASP A 71 3.72 5.25 -29.13
C ASP A 71 3.56 6.52 -30.00
N PRO A 72 3.70 6.49 -31.36
CA PRO A 72 3.42 7.65 -32.21
C PRO A 72 1.93 8.07 -32.17
N LEU A 73 1.01 7.10 -32.06
CA LEU A 73 -0.43 7.38 -32.05
C LEU A 73 -0.84 8.14 -30.80
N HIS A 74 -0.23 7.86 -29.66
CA HIS A 74 -0.44 8.59 -28.41
C HIS A 74 -0.05 10.08 -28.58
N VAL A 75 1.09 10.36 -29.21
CA VAL A 75 1.57 11.72 -29.49
C VAL A 75 0.58 12.44 -30.44
N VAL A 76 0.15 11.77 -31.52
CA VAL A 76 -0.79 12.32 -32.49
C VAL A 76 -2.15 12.63 -31.84
N PHE A 77 -2.66 11.75 -31.00
CA PHE A 77 -3.94 11.97 -30.31
C PHE A 77 -3.87 13.12 -29.33
N HIS A 78 -2.71 13.31 -28.70
CA HIS A 78 -2.48 14.45 -27.81
C HIS A 78 -2.35 15.78 -28.58
N MET A 79 -1.73 15.75 -29.77
CA MET A 79 -1.62 16.94 -30.65
C MET A 79 -2.95 17.37 -31.28
N LEU A 80 -3.89 16.45 -31.46
CA LEU A 80 -5.18 16.68 -32.10
C LEU A 80 -6.35 16.81 -31.12
N ASP A 81 -6.06 16.88 -29.80
CA ASP A 81 -7.06 16.97 -28.70
C ASP A 81 -8.16 15.88 -28.77
N PHE A 82 -7.79 14.65 -29.16
CA PHE A 82 -8.73 13.55 -29.16
C PHE A 82 -9.17 13.17 -27.73
N PRO A 83 -10.46 12.82 -27.51
CA PRO A 83 -10.95 12.40 -26.20
C PRO A 83 -10.20 11.16 -25.68
N ILE A 84 -9.98 11.08 -24.36
CA ILE A 84 -9.24 10.00 -23.67
C ILE A 84 -9.78 8.59 -24.00
N TRP A 85 -11.09 8.47 -24.31
CA TRP A 85 -11.69 7.19 -24.70
C TRP A 85 -11.15 6.65 -26.04
N ALA A 86 -10.66 7.50 -26.94
CA ALA A 86 -10.12 7.08 -28.24
C ALA A 86 -8.84 6.22 -28.08
N ASN A 87 -7.95 6.59 -27.18
CA ASN A 87 -6.77 5.78 -26.83
C ASN A 87 -7.19 4.42 -26.28
N ARG A 88 -8.18 4.38 -25.39
CA ARG A 88 -8.71 3.14 -24.82
C ARG A 88 -9.34 2.24 -25.88
N LEU A 89 -10.04 2.81 -26.85
CA LEU A 89 -10.65 2.08 -27.97
C LEU A 89 -9.57 1.41 -28.83
N VAL A 90 -8.49 2.10 -29.17
CA VAL A 90 -7.38 1.54 -29.96
C VAL A 90 -6.72 0.37 -29.24
N VAL A 91 -6.42 0.53 -27.95
CA VAL A 91 -5.85 -0.57 -27.13
C VAL A 91 -6.81 -1.77 -27.08
N MET A 92 -8.11 -1.52 -26.93
CA MET A 92 -9.12 -2.58 -26.91
C MET A 92 -9.21 -3.31 -28.27
N LEU A 93 -9.16 -2.58 -29.39
CA LEU A 93 -9.15 -3.18 -30.74
C LEU A 93 -7.89 -4.03 -30.97
N MET A 94 -6.74 -3.58 -30.52
CA MET A 94 -5.50 -4.36 -30.58
C MET A 94 -5.56 -5.60 -29.68
N ALA A 95 -6.14 -5.49 -28.48
CA ALA A 95 -6.32 -6.66 -27.59
C ALA A 95 -7.25 -7.72 -28.20
N VAL A 96 -8.33 -7.31 -28.87
CA VAL A 96 -9.27 -8.20 -29.57
C VAL A 96 -8.65 -8.77 -30.86
N GLY A 97 -7.76 -8.03 -31.51
CA GLY A 97 -7.05 -8.48 -32.71
C GLY A 97 -6.06 -9.63 -32.45
N LEU A 98 -5.46 -9.68 -31.25
CA LEU A 98 -4.47 -10.71 -30.91
C LEU A 98 -5.02 -12.15 -31.02
N PRO A 99 -6.13 -12.52 -30.39
CA PRO A 99 -6.73 -13.86 -30.57
C PRO A 99 -7.03 -14.20 -32.03
N ALA A 100 -7.55 -13.25 -32.80
CA ALA A 100 -7.86 -13.45 -34.21
C ALA A 100 -6.60 -13.79 -35.03
N VAL A 101 -5.51 -13.06 -34.81
CA VAL A 101 -4.21 -13.30 -35.49
C VAL A 101 -3.61 -14.64 -35.06
N LEU A 102 -3.74 -15.03 -33.79
CA LEU A 102 -3.26 -16.32 -33.29
C LEU A 102 -4.04 -17.50 -33.86
N ILE A 103 -5.37 -17.37 -33.96
CA ILE A 103 -6.24 -18.36 -34.60
C ILE A 103 -5.88 -18.50 -36.09
N PHE A 104 -5.69 -17.39 -36.79
CA PHE A 104 -5.27 -17.40 -38.20
C PHE A 104 -3.89 -18.09 -38.37
N ALA A 105 -2.92 -17.78 -37.53
CA ALA A 105 -1.60 -18.41 -37.53
C ALA A 105 -1.62 -19.90 -37.15
N TRP A 106 -2.66 -20.34 -36.46
CA TRP A 106 -2.90 -21.75 -36.13
C TRP A 106 -3.50 -22.53 -37.33
N VAL A 107 -4.48 -21.92 -38.02
CA VAL A 107 -5.28 -22.58 -39.08
C VAL A 107 -4.55 -22.60 -40.42
N TYR A 108 -3.76 -21.54 -40.73
CA TYR A 108 -3.15 -21.38 -42.04
C TYR A 108 -1.62 -21.41 -41.98
N GLU A 109 -0.99 -22.04 -43.00
CA GLU A 109 0.46 -22.06 -43.20
C GLU A 109 0.80 -21.41 -44.56
N ILE A 110 1.86 -20.61 -44.59
CA ILE A 110 2.36 -19.98 -45.83
C ILE A 110 3.22 -20.99 -46.57
N THR A 111 2.79 -21.39 -47.77
CA THR A 111 3.51 -22.28 -48.70
C THR A 111 4.03 -21.48 -49.89
N PRO A 112 4.94 -22.05 -50.74
CA PRO A 112 5.39 -21.38 -51.97
C PRO A 112 4.27 -21.09 -52.95
N GLU A 113 3.15 -21.81 -52.85
CA GLU A 113 1.97 -21.70 -53.73
C GLU A 113 0.87 -20.82 -53.13
N GLY A 114 1.09 -20.23 -51.92
CA GLY A 114 0.11 -19.36 -51.25
C GLY A 114 -0.31 -19.86 -49.86
N LEU A 115 -1.40 -19.27 -49.31
CA LEU A 115 -1.99 -19.64 -48.03
C LEU A 115 -2.82 -20.94 -48.18
N LYS A 116 -2.42 -22.00 -47.46
CA LYS A 116 -3.17 -23.27 -47.42
C LYS A 116 -3.54 -23.62 -45.98
N PRO A 117 -4.68 -24.29 -45.72
CA PRO A 117 -5.01 -24.83 -44.40
C PRO A 117 -3.92 -25.81 -43.97
N THR A 118 -3.51 -25.75 -42.71
CA THR A 118 -2.40 -26.56 -42.14
C THR A 118 -2.67 -28.07 -42.21
N VAL A 119 -3.92 -28.50 -42.35
CA VAL A 119 -4.34 -29.92 -42.46
C VAL A 119 -3.95 -30.54 -43.81
N ASP A 120 -3.83 -29.73 -44.87
CA ASP A 120 -3.63 -30.19 -46.25
C ASP A 120 -2.17 -30.14 -46.72
N VAL A 121 -1.22 -29.79 -45.86
CA VAL A 121 0.20 -29.65 -46.22
C VAL A 121 0.98 -30.89 -45.80
N PRO A 122 1.52 -31.71 -46.74
CA PRO A 122 2.40 -32.84 -46.43
C PRO A 122 3.68 -32.39 -45.73
N TYR A 123 4.20 -33.21 -44.83
CA TYR A 123 5.39 -32.88 -43.98
C TYR A 123 6.66 -32.63 -44.82
N SER A 124 6.74 -33.20 -46.04
CA SER A 124 7.83 -33.02 -47.02
C SER A 124 7.88 -31.61 -47.66
N ASP A 125 6.72 -30.94 -47.77
CA ASP A 125 6.58 -29.69 -48.52
C ASP A 125 6.53 -28.45 -47.64
N SER A 126 6.67 -28.63 -46.31
CA SER A 126 6.69 -27.54 -45.36
C SER A 126 8.03 -26.81 -45.40
N ILE A 127 8.03 -25.55 -45.85
CA ILE A 127 9.21 -24.64 -45.86
C ILE A 127 9.49 -24.01 -44.49
N ARG A 128 9.12 -24.67 -43.38
CA ARG A 128 9.25 -24.17 -41.99
C ARG A 128 10.63 -23.59 -41.66
N LYS A 129 11.72 -24.22 -42.14
CA LYS A 129 13.08 -23.71 -41.93
C LYS A 129 13.37 -22.42 -42.71
N LEU A 130 12.77 -22.23 -43.89
CA LEU A 130 12.92 -21.04 -44.72
C LEU A 130 12.00 -19.90 -44.26
N THR A 131 10.76 -20.22 -43.94
CA THR A 131 9.77 -19.24 -43.39
C THR A 131 10.17 -18.77 -41.99
N GLY A 132 10.65 -19.67 -41.12
CA GLY A 132 11.17 -19.31 -39.82
C GLY A 132 12.34 -18.31 -39.90
N ARG A 133 13.32 -18.54 -40.80
CA ARG A 133 14.45 -17.61 -41.01
C ARG A 133 14.05 -16.28 -41.66
N ARG A 134 13.01 -16.24 -42.46
CA ARG A 134 12.46 -14.99 -43.01
C ARG A 134 11.69 -14.21 -41.95
N LEU A 135 10.93 -14.88 -41.11
CA LEU A 135 10.21 -14.27 -40.01
C LEU A 135 11.17 -13.76 -38.92
N ASP A 136 12.21 -14.53 -38.58
CA ASP A 136 13.27 -14.09 -37.65
C ASP A 136 13.99 -12.84 -38.19
N ARG A 137 14.28 -12.78 -39.50
CA ARG A 137 14.84 -11.57 -40.14
C ARG A 137 13.88 -10.39 -40.14
N ALA A 138 12.59 -10.63 -40.35
CA ALA A 138 11.58 -9.58 -40.26
C ALA A 138 11.47 -9.04 -38.82
N ILE A 139 11.47 -9.92 -37.81
CA ILE A 139 11.47 -9.52 -36.39
C ILE A 139 12.73 -8.70 -36.06
N ILE A 140 13.90 -9.15 -36.48
CA ILE A 140 15.16 -8.43 -36.29
C ILE A 140 15.15 -7.06 -37.01
N ALA A 141 14.60 -7.00 -38.22
CA ALA A 141 14.49 -5.74 -38.97
C ALA A 141 13.54 -4.75 -38.25
N VAL A 142 12.39 -5.23 -37.77
CA VAL A 142 11.42 -4.41 -37.03
C VAL A 142 12.01 -3.94 -35.70
N LEU A 143 12.72 -4.80 -34.97
CA LEU A 143 13.42 -4.43 -33.75
C LEU A 143 14.56 -3.43 -34.00
N ALA A 144 15.29 -3.57 -35.11
CA ALA A 144 16.33 -2.61 -35.50
C ALA A 144 15.74 -1.23 -35.83
N VAL A 145 14.58 -1.18 -36.52
CA VAL A 145 13.84 0.07 -36.79
C VAL A 145 13.33 0.69 -35.50
N ALA A 146 12.77 -0.12 -34.58
CA ALA A 146 12.32 0.32 -33.27
C ALA A 146 13.47 0.91 -32.44
N LEU A 147 14.62 0.26 -32.45
CA LEU A 147 15.82 0.74 -31.77
C LEU A 147 16.36 2.03 -32.41
N ALA A 148 16.38 2.11 -33.74
CA ALA A 148 16.78 3.33 -34.45
C ALA A 148 15.85 4.50 -34.19
N TYR A 149 14.53 4.24 -34.13
CA TYR A 149 13.53 5.22 -33.74
C TYR A 149 13.76 5.70 -32.30
N PHE A 150 13.91 4.77 -31.35
CA PHE A 150 14.15 5.09 -29.94
C PHE A 150 15.43 5.92 -29.73
N VAL A 151 16.53 5.53 -30.41
CA VAL A 151 17.79 6.30 -30.37
C VAL A 151 17.61 7.66 -31.03
N GLY A 152 16.91 7.74 -32.17
CA GLY A 152 16.61 8.99 -32.86
C GLY A 152 15.75 9.92 -32.01
N ASP A 153 14.72 9.42 -31.37
CA ASP A 153 13.85 10.18 -30.46
C ASP A 153 14.62 10.71 -29.25
N LYS A 154 15.36 9.82 -28.56
CA LYS A 154 16.09 10.16 -27.34
C LYS A 154 17.25 11.14 -27.56
N PHE A 155 17.95 11.03 -28.69
CA PHE A 155 19.19 11.78 -28.91
C PHE A 155 19.07 12.94 -29.91
N TRP A 156 18.08 12.94 -30.80
CA TRP A 156 18.01 13.93 -31.87
C TRP A 156 16.67 14.68 -31.93
N ILE A 157 15.51 14.01 -31.81
CA ILE A 157 14.20 14.64 -31.97
C ILE A 157 13.83 15.46 -30.72
N SER A 158 14.06 14.93 -29.54
CA SER A 158 13.74 15.62 -28.26
C SER A 158 14.56 16.89 -28.01
N LYS A 159 15.74 17.02 -28.68
CA LYS A 159 16.59 18.23 -28.58
C LYS A 159 16.24 19.34 -29.57
N HIS A 160 15.51 19.06 -30.66
CA HIS A 160 15.29 20.01 -31.75
C HIS A 160 13.84 20.51 -31.88
N PHE A 161 12.87 19.89 -31.23
CA PHE A 161 11.47 20.33 -31.23
C PHE A 161 11.04 20.93 -29.88
N ARG A 162 11.80 21.92 -29.38
CA ARG A 162 11.20 22.92 -28.50
C ARG A 162 10.50 23.93 -29.40
N ALA A 163 9.18 23.89 -29.44
CA ALA A 163 8.38 24.88 -30.17
C ALA A 163 8.75 26.30 -29.72
N PRO A 164 9.00 27.24 -30.68
CA PRO A 164 9.17 28.64 -30.32
C PRO A 164 7.83 29.18 -29.81
N GLN A 165 7.87 29.89 -28.69
CA GLN A 165 6.71 30.63 -28.23
C GLN A 165 6.30 31.64 -29.32
N PRO A 166 5.01 31.84 -29.62
CA PRO A 166 4.56 32.80 -30.62
C PRO A 166 4.88 34.21 -30.13
N VAL A 167 5.76 34.88 -30.88
CA VAL A 167 5.99 36.31 -30.75
C VAL A 167 4.80 37.01 -31.41
N THR A 168 3.87 37.53 -30.64
CA THR A 168 2.80 38.37 -31.12
C THR A 168 3.36 39.72 -31.56
N SER A 169 3.34 39.92 -32.87
CA SER A 169 3.69 41.20 -33.52
C SER A 169 2.64 42.28 -33.16
N ALA A 170 3.11 43.37 -32.57
CA ALA A 170 2.29 44.48 -32.16
C ALA A 170 1.73 45.26 -33.35
N ALA A 171 0.40 45.37 -33.45
CA ALA A 171 -0.27 46.41 -34.22
C ALA A 171 -0.57 47.59 -33.31
N LYS A 172 -0.14 48.76 -33.72
CA LYS A 172 -0.38 50.07 -33.04
C LYS A 172 -1.86 50.39 -32.95
N GLY A 173 -2.34 50.60 -31.72
CA GLY A 173 -3.60 51.29 -31.45
C GLY A 173 -3.49 51.97 -30.08
N THR A 174 -3.46 53.28 -30.08
CA THR A 174 -3.42 54.19 -28.93
C THR A 174 -4.68 54.11 -28.10
N ALA A 175 -4.57 53.71 -26.81
CA ALA A 175 -5.43 54.18 -25.73
C ALA A 175 -4.92 53.69 -24.35
N SER A 176 -4.78 54.64 -23.46
CA SER A 176 -4.80 54.64 -21.99
C SER A 176 -4.03 53.54 -21.23
N GLN A 177 -2.99 53.98 -20.56
CA GLN A 177 -2.20 53.27 -19.58
C GLN A 177 -3.04 52.85 -18.36
N SER A 178 -3.28 51.55 -18.19
CA SER A 178 -3.36 50.88 -16.92
C SER A 178 -2.28 49.81 -16.92
N ASN A 179 -1.32 49.97 -16.06
CA ASN A 179 -0.17 49.09 -15.88
C ASN A 179 -0.68 47.66 -15.55
N PRO A 180 -0.48 46.63 -16.39
CA PRO A 180 -0.71 45.26 -15.96
C PRO A 180 0.45 44.85 -15.03
N ALA A 181 0.10 44.36 -13.84
CA ALA A 181 1.05 43.71 -12.94
C ALA A 181 1.83 42.66 -13.72
N PRO A 182 3.15 42.48 -13.46
CA PRO A 182 3.94 41.46 -14.10
C PRO A 182 3.30 40.07 -13.81
N PRO A 183 3.33 39.13 -14.76
CA PRO A 183 2.86 37.76 -14.49
C PRO A 183 3.59 37.26 -13.24
N ALA A 184 2.80 36.81 -12.27
CA ALA A 184 3.34 36.27 -11.04
C ALA A 184 4.39 35.23 -11.43
N ALA A 185 5.66 35.50 -11.10
CA ALA A 185 6.73 34.56 -11.23
C ALA A 185 6.25 33.27 -10.51
N ALA A 186 6.32 32.13 -11.19
CA ALA A 186 6.01 30.85 -10.55
C ALA A 186 6.76 30.85 -9.21
N ALA A 187 6.02 30.73 -8.11
CA ALA A 187 6.60 30.80 -6.78
C ALA A 187 7.77 29.81 -6.72
N ALA A 188 8.96 30.32 -6.43
CA ALA A 188 10.15 29.49 -6.36
C ALA A 188 9.89 28.38 -5.32
N PHE A 189 10.21 27.15 -5.64
CA PHE A 189 10.09 26.03 -4.71
C PHE A 189 10.96 26.31 -3.48
N THR A 190 10.33 26.49 -2.34
CA THR A 190 11.00 26.83 -1.07
C THR A 190 10.52 25.83 -0.02
N PRO A 191 11.10 24.61 0.00
CA PRO A 191 10.77 23.61 1.00
C PRO A 191 11.21 24.05 2.38
N PRO A 192 10.63 23.48 3.47
CA PRO A 192 11.10 23.72 4.81
C PRO A 192 12.59 23.40 4.93
N PRO A 193 13.41 24.25 5.56
CA PRO A 193 14.80 23.92 5.85
C PRO A 193 14.86 22.65 6.71
N HIS A 194 15.94 21.88 6.60
CA HIS A 194 16.15 20.60 7.30
C HIS A 194 15.02 19.58 7.08
N SER A 195 14.34 19.63 5.92
CA SER A 195 13.36 18.63 5.53
C SER A 195 13.96 17.59 4.59
N ILE A 196 13.65 16.33 4.82
CA ILE A 196 14.25 15.19 4.12
C ILE A 196 13.20 14.11 3.78
N ALA A 197 13.31 13.51 2.62
CA ALA A 197 12.67 12.25 2.30
C ALA A 197 13.72 11.13 2.20
N VAL A 198 13.39 9.93 2.69
CA VAL A 198 14.23 8.74 2.56
C VAL A 198 13.52 7.79 1.59
N LEU A 199 14.06 7.63 0.39
CA LEU A 199 13.50 6.71 -0.61
C LEU A 199 13.83 5.26 -0.25
N PRO A 200 13.00 4.29 -0.65
CA PRO A 200 13.29 2.88 -0.48
C PRO A 200 14.65 2.51 -1.07
N PHE A 201 15.51 1.93 -0.27
CA PHE A 201 16.83 1.50 -0.74
C PHE A 201 16.70 0.31 -1.68
N VAL A 202 17.37 0.38 -2.82
CA VAL A 202 17.31 -0.64 -3.85
C VAL A 202 18.00 -1.92 -3.38
N ASN A 203 17.29 -3.05 -3.44
CA ASN A 203 17.87 -4.35 -3.15
C ASN A 203 18.81 -4.80 -4.29
N MET A 204 20.12 -4.80 -4.03
CA MET A 204 21.18 -5.24 -4.94
C MET A 204 21.73 -6.64 -4.58
N SER A 205 21.04 -7.40 -3.72
CA SER A 205 21.50 -8.74 -3.28
C SER A 205 21.33 -9.83 -4.34
N GLY A 206 20.57 -9.58 -5.41
CA GLY A 206 20.26 -10.55 -6.46
C GLY A 206 19.17 -11.58 -6.05
N ASP A 207 18.57 -11.42 -4.89
CA ASP A 207 17.49 -12.26 -4.35
C ASP A 207 16.32 -11.38 -3.94
N ALA A 208 15.19 -11.50 -4.66
CA ALA A 208 13.97 -10.75 -4.38
C ALA A 208 13.39 -11.05 -2.99
N SER A 209 13.67 -12.23 -2.41
CA SER A 209 13.23 -12.56 -1.06
C SER A 209 13.89 -11.69 0.02
N GLN A 210 14.95 -10.95 -0.29
CA GLN A 210 15.65 -10.01 0.60
C GLN A 210 15.10 -8.57 0.53
N GLU A 211 14.08 -8.30 -0.28
CA GLU A 211 13.47 -6.95 -0.41
C GLU A 211 12.95 -6.43 0.93
N TYR A 212 12.36 -7.31 1.77
CA TYR A 212 11.91 -6.91 3.10
C TYR A 212 13.03 -6.34 3.99
N PHE A 213 14.26 -6.79 3.78
CA PHE A 213 15.40 -6.29 4.54
C PHE A 213 15.79 -4.87 4.11
N SER A 214 15.84 -4.59 2.81
CA SER A 214 16.12 -3.24 2.29
C SER A 214 15.03 -2.26 2.67
N ASP A 215 13.76 -2.67 2.54
CA ASP A 215 12.59 -1.89 2.95
C ASP A 215 12.63 -1.59 4.45
N GLY A 216 12.87 -2.62 5.27
CA GLY A 216 12.88 -2.50 6.71
C GLY A 216 14.06 -1.66 7.21
N LEU A 217 15.24 -1.80 6.60
CA LEU A 217 16.39 -0.93 6.91
C LEU A 217 16.09 0.54 6.58
N THR A 218 15.45 0.80 5.44
CA THR A 218 15.03 2.15 5.04
C THR A 218 14.04 2.73 6.06
N GLU A 219 13.08 1.93 6.50
CA GLU A 219 12.09 2.32 7.51
C GLU A 219 12.74 2.65 8.85
N GLU A 220 13.64 1.80 9.34
CA GLU A 220 14.34 2.06 10.60
C GLU A 220 15.24 3.29 10.52
N LEU A 221 15.88 3.54 9.37
CA LEU A 221 16.63 4.78 9.13
C LEU A 221 15.70 6.01 9.14
N LEU A 222 14.55 5.91 8.50
CA LEU A 222 13.53 6.96 8.53
C LEU A 222 13.03 7.23 9.95
N ASN A 223 12.75 6.17 10.73
CA ASN A 223 12.37 6.29 12.14
C ASN A 223 13.47 6.93 12.97
N SER A 224 14.73 6.55 12.76
CA SER A 224 15.89 7.11 13.44
C SER A 224 16.04 8.62 13.18
N LEU A 225 15.92 9.03 11.92
CA LEU A 225 15.95 10.45 11.53
C LEU A 225 14.77 11.24 12.10
N SER A 226 13.58 10.63 12.19
CA SER A 226 12.37 11.30 12.73
C SER A 226 12.44 11.58 14.23
N ARG A 227 13.38 10.97 14.96
CA ARG A 227 13.66 11.24 16.38
C ARG A 227 14.55 12.47 16.59
N ILE A 228 15.14 13.00 15.53
CA ILE A 228 15.94 14.23 15.56
C ILE A 228 14.98 15.43 15.47
N ASN A 229 14.87 16.21 16.53
CA ASN A 229 13.83 17.24 16.65
C ASN A 229 13.88 18.32 15.57
N GLU A 230 15.06 18.68 15.07
CA GLU A 230 15.24 19.71 14.05
C GLU A 230 14.96 19.22 12.63
N LEU A 231 14.88 17.89 12.41
CA LEU A 231 14.56 17.31 11.10
C LEU A 231 13.04 17.18 10.88
N GLN A 232 12.62 17.53 9.67
CA GLN A 232 11.29 17.23 9.17
C GLN A 232 11.41 16.08 8.17
N VAL A 233 11.10 14.88 8.61
CA VAL A 233 11.27 13.67 7.81
C VAL A 233 9.93 13.31 7.15
N ALA A 234 9.92 13.23 5.82
CA ALA A 234 8.77 12.72 5.09
C ALA A 234 8.49 11.27 5.51
N ALA A 235 7.24 10.98 5.82
CA ALA A 235 6.87 9.69 6.36
C ALA A 235 7.04 8.56 5.33
N ARG A 236 7.15 7.33 5.87
CA ARG A 236 7.36 6.11 5.10
C ARG A 236 6.39 5.96 3.93
N THR A 237 5.08 6.14 4.17
CA THR A 237 4.06 5.89 3.14
C THR A 237 4.26 6.76 1.92
N SER A 238 4.51 8.06 2.12
CA SER A 238 4.79 8.99 1.03
C SER A 238 6.12 8.71 0.33
N SER A 239 7.17 8.35 1.09
CA SER A 239 8.48 7.99 0.54
C SER A 239 8.42 6.70 -0.29
N PHE A 240 7.70 5.69 0.19
CA PHE A 240 7.54 4.39 -0.47
C PHE A 240 6.57 4.39 -1.64
N SER A 241 5.79 5.47 -1.84
CA SER A 241 4.98 5.61 -3.06
C SER A 241 5.81 5.69 -4.34
N PHE A 242 7.11 5.94 -4.21
CA PHE A 242 8.07 5.95 -5.31
C PHE A 242 8.83 4.63 -5.49
N GLN A 243 8.49 3.58 -4.73
CA GLN A 243 9.15 2.26 -4.84
C GLN A 243 8.95 1.67 -6.24
N GLY A 244 10.05 1.22 -6.87
CA GLY A 244 10.02 0.67 -8.24
C GLY A 244 9.91 1.72 -9.35
N GLU A 245 9.73 2.99 -9.02
CA GLU A 245 9.83 4.11 -9.93
C GLU A 245 11.26 4.68 -9.88
N HIS A 246 11.69 5.33 -10.94
CA HIS A 246 12.95 6.08 -10.96
C HIS A 246 12.63 7.57 -11.21
N PRO A 247 11.91 8.22 -10.30
CA PRO A 247 11.53 9.61 -10.48
C PRO A 247 12.77 10.50 -10.39
N ASP A 248 12.73 11.63 -11.09
CA ASP A 248 13.69 12.69 -10.87
C ASP A 248 13.58 13.21 -9.43
N ILE A 249 14.74 13.43 -8.78
CA ILE A 249 14.82 13.88 -7.38
C ILE A 249 14.05 15.18 -7.14
N SER A 250 14.06 16.10 -8.11
CA SER A 250 13.31 17.35 -8.00
C SER A 250 11.79 17.08 -7.95
N THR A 251 11.30 16.11 -8.70
CA THR A 251 9.89 15.68 -8.68
C THR A 251 9.52 15.11 -7.30
N VAL A 252 10.36 14.27 -6.71
CA VAL A 252 10.17 13.75 -5.35
C VAL A 252 10.14 14.88 -4.34
N ALA A 253 11.15 15.75 -4.38
CA ALA A 253 11.28 16.87 -3.47
C ALA A 253 10.05 17.80 -3.51
N HIS A 254 9.55 18.11 -4.71
CA HIS A 254 8.34 18.90 -4.89
C HIS A 254 7.08 18.20 -4.34
N LYS A 255 6.88 16.91 -4.67
CA LYS A 255 5.70 16.15 -4.22
C LYS A 255 5.65 15.97 -2.70
N LEU A 256 6.82 15.80 -2.06
CA LEU A 256 6.95 15.60 -0.62
C LEU A 256 7.24 16.90 0.14
N ASN A 257 7.46 18.00 -0.56
CA ASN A 257 7.82 19.31 -0.01
C ASN A 257 9.04 19.24 0.92
N VAL A 258 10.14 18.63 0.44
CA VAL A 258 11.38 18.43 1.20
C VAL A 258 12.57 19.09 0.52
N ALA A 259 13.54 19.57 1.34
CA ALA A 259 14.76 20.22 0.87
C ALA A 259 15.79 19.22 0.32
N ALA A 260 15.80 17.99 0.85
CA ALA A 260 16.76 16.96 0.47
C ALA A 260 16.09 15.59 0.33
N VAL A 261 16.71 14.72 -0.46
CA VAL A 261 16.27 13.33 -0.66
C VAL A 261 17.47 12.42 -0.39
N LEU A 262 17.29 11.46 0.51
CA LEU A 262 18.22 10.37 0.76
C LEU A 262 17.79 9.17 -0.07
N GLU A 263 18.70 8.67 -0.88
CA GLU A 263 18.51 7.45 -1.67
C GLU A 263 19.70 6.51 -1.47
N GLY A 264 19.54 5.24 -1.83
CA GLY A 264 20.63 4.29 -1.67
C GLY A 264 20.33 2.89 -2.15
N SER A 265 21.26 1.99 -1.88
CA SER A 265 21.14 0.57 -2.19
C SER A 265 21.71 -0.30 -1.08
N VAL A 266 21.15 -1.50 -0.97
CA VAL A 266 21.56 -2.52 0.00
C VAL A 266 21.94 -3.78 -0.74
N ARG A 267 23.13 -4.32 -0.44
CA ARG A 267 23.56 -5.65 -0.86
C ARG A 267 23.87 -6.48 0.37
N ARG A 268 23.04 -7.46 0.64
CA ARG A 268 23.19 -8.39 1.76
C ARG A 268 23.79 -9.71 1.28
N SER A 269 24.75 -10.25 2.04
CA SER A 269 25.24 -11.61 1.94
C SER A 269 24.92 -12.37 3.23
N THR A 270 25.43 -13.60 3.37
CA THR A 270 25.21 -14.43 4.57
C THR A 270 25.75 -13.77 5.86
N HIS A 271 26.81 -13.00 5.78
CA HIS A 271 27.49 -12.46 6.97
C HIS A 271 27.68 -10.94 6.91
N THR A 272 27.66 -10.33 5.72
CA THR A 272 27.98 -8.93 5.53
C THR A 272 26.83 -8.18 4.83
N VAL A 273 26.78 -6.89 5.08
CA VAL A 273 25.91 -5.95 4.37
C VAL A 273 26.75 -4.80 3.82
N ARG A 274 26.52 -4.47 2.54
CA ARG A 274 27.02 -3.24 1.93
C ARG A 274 25.86 -2.30 1.71
N ILE A 275 25.99 -1.06 2.20
CA ILE A 275 25.01 0.01 2.02
C ILE A 275 25.72 1.16 1.34
N SER A 276 25.19 1.61 0.20
CA SER A 276 25.57 2.87 -0.42
C SER A 276 24.43 3.84 -0.25
N ALA A 277 24.71 5.00 0.35
CA ALA A 277 23.72 6.04 0.61
C ALA A 277 24.22 7.38 0.08
N GLN A 278 23.31 8.18 -0.46
CA GLN A 278 23.60 9.52 -0.96
C GLN A 278 22.46 10.48 -0.66
N LEU A 279 22.82 11.68 -0.20
CA LEU A 279 21.90 12.78 0.08
C LEU A 279 21.99 13.78 -1.05
N VAL A 280 20.84 14.10 -1.65
CA VAL A 280 20.74 14.97 -2.82
C VAL A 280 19.87 16.17 -2.49
N ASN A 281 20.32 17.36 -2.88
CA ASN A 281 19.52 18.59 -2.74
C ASN A 281 18.33 18.55 -3.70
N GLY A 282 17.11 18.69 -3.17
CA GLY A 282 15.86 18.55 -3.91
C GLY A 282 15.61 19.65 -4.96
N ALA A 283 16.18 20.84 -4.76
CA ALA A 283 16.01 21.97 -5.68
C ALA A 283 17.05 21.98 -6.80
N THR A 284 18.29 21.57 -6.49
CA THR A 284 19.41 21.67 -7.43
C THR A 284 19.83 20.35 -8.06
N GLY A 285 19.47 19.22 -7.46
CA GLY A 285 19.90 17.88 -7.87
C GLY A 285 21.36 17.55 -7.55
N PHE A 286 22.09 18.43 -6.85
CA PHE A 286 23.48 18.17 -6.48
C PHE A 286 23.57 17.33 -5.22
N HIS A 287 24.58 16.44 -5.18
CA HIS A 287 24.88 15.65 -3.98
C HIS A 287 25.38 16.54 -2.85
N LEU A 288 24.76 16.44 -1.70
CA LEU A 288 25.21 17.06 -0.46
C LEU A 288 26.19 16.15 0.29
N TRP A 289 25.95 14.83 0.18
CA TRP A 289 26.79 13.82 0.82
C TRP A 289 26.62 12.46 0.11
N SER A 290 27.65 11.62 0.13
CA SER A 290 27.60 10.23 -0.36
C SER A 290 28.63 9.38 0.34
N GLN A 291 28.24 8.18 0.78
CA GLN A 291 29.14 7.23 1.44
C GLN A 291 28.70 5.78 1.20
N THR A 292 29.68 4.88 1.18
CA THR A 292 29.48 3.44 1.14
C THR A 292 30.03 2.81 2.39
N TYR A 293 29.24 1.92 2.98
CA TYR A 293 29.56 1.19 4.20
C TYR A 293 29.62 -0.30 3.93
N ASP A 294 30.66 -0.94 4.42
CA ASP A 294 30.79 -2.42 4.45
C ASP A 294 30.88 -2.84 5.93
N ARG A 295 29.93 -3.64 6.38
CA ARG A 295 29.81 -4.04 7.80
C ARG A 295 29.36 -5.49 7.93
N ASP A 296 29.61 -6.09 9.07
CA ASP A 296 28.99 -7.35 9.46
C ASP A 296 27.50 -7.14 9.81
N LEU A 297 26.68 -8.16 9.59
CA LEU A 297 25.23 -8.07 9.88
C LEU A 297 24.94 -7.75 11.35
N GLY A 298 25.84 -8.08 12.29
CA GLY A 298 25.72 -7.72 13.70
C GLY A 298 25.80 -6.21 13.98
N ASP A 299 26.40 -5.44 13.07
CA ASP A 299 26.67 -4.02 13.25
C ASP A 299 25.65 -3.12 12.53
N VAL A 300 24.55 -3.70 12.01
CA VAL A 300 23.57 -2.95 11.20
C VAL A 300 22.95 -1.79 11.97
N LEU A 301 22.69 -1.92 13.26
CA LEU A 301 22.15 -0.83 14.08
C LEU A 301 23.14 0.32 14.28
N GLN A 302 24.40 -0.01 14.54
CA GLN A 302 25.46 1.02 14.62
C GLN A 302 25.57 1.75 13.27
N LEU A 303 25.44 1.01 12.17
CA LEU A 303 25.44 1.56 10.81
C LEU A 303 24.27 2.52 10.56
N GLN A 304 23.08 2.21 11.08
CA GLN A 304 21.93 3.13 11.00
C GLN A 304 22.22 4.44 11.72
N THR A 305 22.79 4.36 12.92
CA THR A 305 23.20 5.53 13.70
C THR A 305 24.28 6.34 12.99
N GLU A 306 25.28 5.68 12.39
CA GLU A 306 26.33 6.33 11.60
C GLU A 306 25.73 7.08 10.39
N ILE A 307 24.82 6.46 9.65
CA ILE A 307 24.15 7.09 8.49
C ILE A 307 23.27 8.26 8.95
N ALA A 308 22.44 8.07 9.98
CA ALA A 308 21.56 9.12 10.48
C ALA A 308 22.34 10.35 10.97
N THR A 309 23.46 10.12 11.68
CA THR A 309 24.36 11.18 12.16
C THR A 309 25.03 11.91 10.99
N ALA A 310 25.50 11.17 9.98
CA ALA A 310 26.13 11.77 8.79
C ALA A 310 25.13 12.61 7.98
N VAL A 311 23.90 12.14 7.84
CA VAL A 311 22.81 12.87 7.16
C VAL A 311 22.44 14.14 7.93
N ALA A 312 22.28 14.07 9.25
CA ALA A 312 22.01 15.24 10.08
C ALA A 312 23.13 16.30 9.94
N SER A 313 24.38 15.87 10.01
CA SER A 313 25.54 16.76 9.80
C SER A 313 25.56 17.39 8.41
N ALA A 314 25.22 16.64 7.36
CA ALA A 314 25.16 17.14 5.98
C ALA A 314 24.02 18.15 5.76
N LEU A 315 23.00 18.12 6.60
CA LEU A 315 21.89 19.08 6.65
C LEU A 315 22.13 20.22 7.65
N GLU A 316 23.35 20.35 8.18
CA GLU A 316 23.75 21.37 9.16
C GLU A 316 22.97 21.31 10.49
N VAL A 317 22.40 20.15 10.81
CA VAL A 317 21.71 19.89 12.07
C VAL A 317 22.71 19.42 13.12
N THR A 318 22.77 20.14 14.24
CA THR A 318 23.66 19.79 15.34
C THR A 318 22.94 18.84 16.30
N LEU A 319 23.43 17.59 16.40
CA LEU A 319 22.92 16.64 17.39
C LEU A 319 23.38 17.04 18.79
N LEU A 320 22.45 17.39 19.67
CA LEU A 320 22.71 17.73 21.03
C LEU A 320 22.67 16.47 21.92
N GLY A 321 23.78 16.24 22.68
CA GLY A 321 23.93 15.29 23.79
C GLY A 321 23.16 13.95 23.66
N ASP A 322 21.91 13.96 24.07
CA ASP A 322 21.09 12.73 24.16
C ASP A 322 20.43 12.28 22.84
N GLU A 323 20.50 13.07 21.76
CA GLU A 323 19.81 12.73 20.50
C GLU A 323 20.44 11.53 19.80
N ALA A 324 21.76 11.38 19.86
CA ALA A 324 22.44 10.19 19.35
C ALA A 324 21.99 8.90 20.07
N ALA A 325 21.78 8.99 21.41
CA ALA A 325 21.26 7.87 22.19
C ALA A 325 19.79 7.54 21.84
N ARG A 326 18.99 8.53 21.44
CA ARG A 326 17.59 8.31 21.00
C ARG A 326 17.49 7.57 19.67
N ILE A 327 18.47 7.70 18.79
CA ILE A 327 18.52 6.98 17.51
C ILE A 327 18.53 5.47 17.75
N GLU A 328 19.28 4.96 18.75
CA GLU A 328 19.38 3.54 19.08
C GLU A 328 18.30 3.04 20.05
N LEU A 329 17.42 3.92 20.52
CA LEU A 329 16.49 3.62 21.60
C LEU A 329 15.56 2.45 21.25
N GLY A 330 15.58 1.41 22.08
CA GLY A 330 14.70 0.25 21.95
C GLY A 330 15.11 -0.78 20.92
N GLY A 331 16.25 -0.62 20.25
CA GLY A 331 16.78 -1.53 19.25
C GLY A 331 17.38 -2.83 19.80
N THR A 332 17.96 -3.65 18.93
CA THR A 332 18.63 -4.92 19.28
C THR A 332 19.99 -5.01 18.57
N ARG A 333 20.96 -5.66 19.20
CA ARG A 333 22.24 -6.05 18.55
C ARG A 333 22.24 -7.47 18.00
N ASN A 334 21.12 -8.18 18.11
CA ASN A 334 20.98 -9.53 17.57
C ASN A 334 20.44 -9.46 16.12
N PRO A 335 21.26 -9.81 15.10
CA PRO A 335 20.85 -9.71 13.70
C PRO A 335 19.63 -10.56 13.35
N ALA A 336 19.50 -11.75 13.99
CA ALA A 336 18.36 -12.62 13.75
C ALA A 336 17.07 -12.08 14.39
N ALA A 337 17.17 -11.42 15.56
CA ALA A 337 16.05 -10.74 16.17
C ALA A 337 15.61 -9.52 15.33
N PHE A 338 16.57 -8.77 14.81
CA PHE A 338 16.30 -7.65 13.91
C PHE A 338 15.61 -8.11 12.62
N ASP A 339 16.11 -9.17 11.99
CA ASP A 339 15.51 -9.76 10.80
C ASP A 339 14.06 -10.23 11.04
N ALA A 340 13.80 -10.89 12.17
CA ALA A 340 12.46 -11.30 12.56
C ALA A 340 11.52 -10.10 12.79
N TYR A 341 12.02 -9.03 13.42
CA TYR A 341 11.28 -7.80 13.62
C TYR A 341 10.89 -7.14 12.29
N LEU A 342 11.83 -7.02 11.33
CA LEU A 342 11.55 -6.45 10.01
C LEU A 342 10.49 -7.25 9.25
N ARG A 343 10.51 -8.60 9.35
CA ARG A 343 9.44 -9.44 8.78
C ARG A 343 8.09 -9.16 9.45
N GLY A 344 8.08 -8.97 10.77
CA GLY A 344 6.87 -8.59 11.52
C GLY A 344 6.32 -7.24 11.10
N SER A 345 7.19 -6.24 10.92
CA SER A 345 6.85 -4.89 10.45
C SER A 345 6.26 -4.93 9.04
N LYS A 346 6.92 -5.62 8.10
CA LYS A 346 6.44 -5.81 6.73
C LYS A 346 5.08 -6.52 6.69
N ALA A 347 4.92 -7.60 7.46
CA ALA A 347 3.66 -8.34 7.55
C ALA A 347 2.53 -7.46 8.09
N PHE A 348 2.78 -6.68 9.16
CA PHE A 348 1.78 -5.78 9.74
C PHE A 348 1.35 -4.65 8.80
N GLN A 349 2.28 -4.09 8.02
CA GLN A 349 2.00 -3.05 7.03
C GLN A 349 1.23 -3.57 5.81
N SER A 350 1.46 -4.83 5.45
CA SER A 350 0.76 -5.49 4.33
C SER A 350 -0.67 -5.90 4.68
N VAL A 351 -1.10 -5.71 5.93
CA VAL A 351 -2.46 -6.02 6.40
C VAL A 351 -3.47 -5.08 5.73
N ARG A 352 -4.06 -5.54 4.62
CA ARG A 352 -5.24 -4.92 4.01
C ARG A 352 -6.55 -5.43 4.62
N GLU A 353 -6.51 -6.62 5.25
CA GLU A 353 -7.59 -7.25 5.97
C GLU A 353 -7.05 -7.82 7.29
N ALA A 354 -7.86 -7.75 8.36
CA ALA A 354 -7.47 -8.17 9.71
C ALA A 354 -7.03 -9.65 9.84
N ASN A 355 -7.22 -10.45 8.80
CA ASN A 355 -6.84 -11.86 8.77
C ASN A 355 -5.31 -12.09 8.66
N ASP A 356 -4.53 -11.09 8.24
CA ASP A 356 -3.08 -11.23 8.04
C ASP A 356 -2.25 -10.85 9.28
N VAL A 357 -2.90 -10.33 10.34
CA VAL A 357 -2.24 -9.95 11.60
C VAL A 357 -1.50 -11.09 12.31
N PRO A 358 -2.00 -12.36 12.31
CA PRO A 358 -1.30 -13.47 12.97
C PRO A 358 0.15 -13.68 12.51
N GLY A 359 0.43 -13.47 11.22
CA GLY A 359 1.80 -13.55 10.69
C GLY A 359 2.74 -12.51 11.29
N ALA A 360 2.27 -11.28 11.48
CA ALA A 360 3.02 -10.24 12.15
C ALA A 360 3.28 -10.56 13.64
N ILE A 361 2.25 -11.04 14.36
CA ILE A 361 2.38 -11.47 15.77
C ILE A 361 3.43 -12.57 15.90
N ALA A 362 3.41 -13.59 15.02
CA ALA A 362 4.38 -14.68 15.03
C ALA A 362 5.82 -14.18 14.81
N ALA A 363 6.03 -13.29 13.86
CA ALA A 363 7.35 -12.75 13.55
C ALA A 363 7.91 -11.87 14.68
N TYR A 364 7.09 -11.01 15.31
CA TYR A 364 7.50 -10.26 16.50
C TYR A 364 7.76 -11.18 17.70
N THR A 365 6.99 -12.25 17.86
CA THR A 365 7.24 -13.25 18.92
C THR A 365 8.59 -13.93 18.74
N GLU A 366 8.97 -14.25 17.50
CA GLU A 366 10.29 -14.78 17.18
C GLU A 366 11.40 -13.76 17.48
N ALA A 367 11.21 -12.48 17.15
CA ALA A 367 12.14 -11.41 17.48
C ALA A 367 12.39 -11.31 19.00
N ILE A 368 11.31 -11.35 19.79
CA ILE A 368 11.38 -11.33 21.27
C ILE A 368 12.06 -12.59 21.82
N ARG A 369 11.80 -13.75 21.24
CA ARG A 369 12.46 -15.01 21.64
C ARG A 369 13.96 -14.96 21.40
N LEU A 370 14.40 -14.35 20.30
CA LEU A 370 15.81 -14.20 19.92
C LEU A 370 16.53 -13.12 20.73
N ASP A 371 15.82 -12.05 21.11
CA ASP A 371 16.31 -11.01 22.01
C ASP A 371 15.21 -10.53 22.97
N PRO A 372 15.17 -11.03 24.21
CA PRO A 372 14.20 -10.61 25.21
C PRO A 372 14.31 -9.15 25.68
N ASN A 373 15.34 -8.42 25.26
CA ASN A 373 15.52 -7.00 25.57
C ASN A 373 15.13 -6.07 24.39
N TYR A 374 14.55 -6.61 23.31
CA TYR A 374 14.19 -5.86 22.12
C TYR A 374 12.87 -5.09 22.32
N ALA A 375 12.94 -3.86 22.83
CA ALA A 375 11.77 -3.05 23.20
C ALA A 375 10.85 -2.75 22.00
N LEU A 376 11.39 -2.45 20.81
CA LEU A 376 10.60 -2.22 19.59
C LEU A 376 9.81 -3.45 19.18
N ALA A 377 10.32 -4.68 19.36
CA ALA A 377 9.60 -5.90 19.05
C ALA A 377 8.40 -6.10 19.98
N PHE A 378 8.54 -5.78 21.27
CA PHE A 378 7.40 -5.76 22.21
C PHE A 378 6.36 -4.72 21.81
N ALA A 379 6.76 -3.49 21.47
CA ALA A 379 5.84 -2.45 21.03
C ALA A 379 5.10 -2.85 19.73
N GLY A 380 5.81 -3.44 18.77
CA GLY A 380 5.26 -3.96 17.51
C GLY A 380 4.24 -5.08 17.75
N ARG A 381 4.56 -6.07 18.61
CA ARG A 381 3.64 -7.16 18.94
C ARG A 381 2.41 -6.65 19.68
N SER A 382 2.57 -5.76 20.65
CA SER A 382 1.46 -5.11 21.35
C SER A 382 0.49 -4.44 20.39
N ARG A 383 1.01 -3.70 19.40
CA ARG A 383 0.21 -3.04 18.37
C ARG A 383 -0.56 -4.05 17.51
N ALA A 384 0.10 -5.13 17.10
CA ALA A 384 -0.52 -6.20 16.31
C ALA A 384 -1.63 -6.92 17.09
N LEU A 385 -1.38 -7.28 18.35
CA LEU A 385 -2.36 -7.90 19.25
C LEU A 385 -3.59 -7.00 19.48
N SER A 386 -3.38 -5.71 19.75
CA SER A 386 -4.47 -4.73 19.93
C SER A 386 -5.30 -4.58 18.67
N SER A 387 -4.67 -4.53 17.48
CA SER A 387 -5.35 -4.45 16.20
C SER A 387 -6.21 -5.70 15.95
N TYR A 388 -5.68 -6.88 16.24
CA TYR A 388 -6.42 -8.14 16.10
C TYR A 388 -7.63 -8.22 17.04
N ALA A 389 -7.43 -7.82 18.29
CA ALA A 389 -8.48 -7.81 19.31
C ALA A 389 -9.62 -6.81 19.02
N SER A 390 -9.29 -5.65 18.44
CA SER A 390 -10.26 -4.60 18.06
C SER A 390 -10.98 -4.86 16.74
N GLY A 391 -10.56 -5.86 15.96
CA GLY A 391 -11.09 -6.19 14.64
C GLY A 391 -11.92 -7.48 14.63
N PRO A 392 -11.37 -8.59 14.07
CA PRO A 392 -12.16 -9.79 13.76
C PRO A 392 -12.76 -10.48 14.96
N ILE A 393 -12.14 -10.37 16.14
CA ILE A 393 -12.54 -11.06 17.37
C ILE A 393 -13.15 -10.13 18.42
N THR A 394 -13.45 -8.88 18.05
CA THR A 394 -14.14 -7.93 18.93
C THR A 394 -15.39 -8.56 19.55
N ALA A 395 -15.62 -8.28 20.84
CA ALA A 395 -16.71 -8.85 21.64
C ALA A 395 -16.62 -10.35 21.96
N THR A 396 -15.53 -11.03 21.61
CA THR A 396 -15.27 -12.43 22.03
C THR A 396 -14.48 -12.48 23.35
N PRO A 397 -14.57 -13.58 24.13
CA PRO A 397 -13.68 -13.78 25.28
C PRO A 397 -12.20 -13.73 24.93
N ALA A 398 -11.81 -14.27 23.77
CA ALA A 398 -10.43 -14.26 23.29
C ALA A 398 -9.88 -12.84 23.09
N ALA A 399 -10.69 -11.87 22.71
CA ALA A 399 -10.24 -10.48 22.57
C ALA A 399 -9.61 -9.93 23.87
N ARG A 400 -10.11 -10.34 25.03
CA ARG A 400 -9.55 -9.92 26.32
C ARG A 400 -8.15 -10.45 26.55
N GLU A 401 -7.91 -11.72 26.23
CA GLU A 401 -6.59 -12.35 26.37
C GLU A 401 -5.56 -11.63 25.50
N PHE A 402 -5.91 -11.30 24.25
CA PHE A 402 -5.05 -10.53 23.36
C PHE A 402 -4.82 -9.09 23.86
N PHE A 403 -5.83 -8.43 24.43
CA PHE A 403 -5.63 -7.12 25.03
C PHE A 403 -4.73 -7.18 26.28
N ASP A 404 -4.87 -8.20 27.12
CA ASP A 404 -4.04 -8.37 28.32
C ASP A 404 -2.56 -8.65 27.92
N GLU A 405 -2.33 -9.47 26.89
CA GLU A 405 -1.00 -9.69 26.33
C GLU A 405 -0.43 -8.42 25.70
N ALA A 406 -1.22 -7.66 24.94
CA ALA A 406 -0.83 -6.38 24.37
C ALA A 406 -0.39 -5.38 25.44
N GLN A 407 -1.12 -5.33 26.57
CA GLN A 407 -0.75 -4.49 27.70
C GLN A 407 0.57 -4.91 28.34
N ALA A 408 0.76 -6.21 28.53
CA ALA A 408 2.00 -6.74 29.09
C ALA A 408 3.21 -6.36 28.22
N ASP A 409 3.06 -6.52 26.91
CA ASP A 409 4.09 -6.17 25.93
C ASP A 409 4.39 -4.66 25.92
N ALA A 410 3.36 -3.79 25.87
CA ALA A 410 3.57 -2.35 25.92
C ALA A 410 4.30 -1.91 27.19
N ARG A 411 3.95 -2.49 28.35
CA ARG A 411 4.64 -2.23 29.62
C ARG A 411 6.08 -2.73 29.61
N GLN A 412 6.32 -3.91 29.00
CA GLN A 412 7.67 -4.44 28.89
C GLN A 412 8.54 -3.57 27.97
N ALA A 413 7.99 -3.09 26.85
CA ALA A 413 8.66 -2.14 25.97
C ALA A 413 9.10 -0.88 26.73
N LEU A 414 8.20 -0.29 27.52
CA LEU A 414 8.49 0.91 28.31
C LEU A 414 9.38 0.66 29.54
N LYS A 415 9.41 -0.57 30.06
CA LYS A 415 10.37 -0.97 31.10
C LYS A 415 11.79 -1.03 30.53
N LEU A 416 11.95 -1.51 29.31
CA LEU A 416 13.23 -1.62 28.60
C LEU A 416 13.70 -0.26 28.07
N ALA A 417 12.77 0.55 27.55
CA ALA A 417 13.03 1.85 26.96
C ALA A 417 11.92 2.85 27.35
N PRO A 418 12.06 3.56 28.50
CA PRO A 418 11.00 4.43 29.04
C PRO A 418 10.61 5.63 28.16
N GLU A 419 11.48 6.05 27.24
CA GLU A 419 11.24 7.16 26.30
C GLU A 419 10.91 6.68 24.88
N LEU A 420 10.54 5.41 24.72
CA LEU A 420 10.15 4.86 23.41
C LEU A 420 8.74 5.30 23.03
N ALA A 421 8.61 6.16 22.02
CA ALA A 421 7.32 6.69 21.55
C ALA A 421 6.38 5.58 21.11
N GLU A 422 6.90 4.54 20.42
CA GLU A 422 6.16 3.36 19.99
C GLU A 422 5.59 2.56 21.16
N GLY A 423 6.30 2.50 22.28
CA GLY A 423 5.83 1.88 23.52
C GLY A 423 4.68 2.65 24.16
N HIS A 424 4.78 3.98 24.22
CA HIS A 424 3.69 4.85 24.69
C HIS A 424 2.48 4.77 23.78
N MET A 425 2.67 4.75 22.47
CA MET A 425 1.58 4.60 21.50
C MET A 425 0.89 3.23 21.63
N ALA A 426 1.64 2.15 21.83
CA ALA A 426 1.09 0.81 22.08
C ALA A 426 0.24 0.78 23.36
N LEU A 427 0.72 1.42 24.43
CA LEU A 427 -0.02 1.51 25.70
C LEU A 427 -1.25 2.43 25.58
N ALA A 428 -1.19 3.51 24.79
CA ALA A 428 -2.34 4.36 24.48
C ALA A 428 -3.45 3.58 23.80
N ARG A 429 -3.11 2.79 22.78
CA ARG A 429 -4.05 1.91 22.06
C ARG A 429 -4.73 0.89 22.98
N PHE A 430 -3.96 0.30 23.89
CA PHE A 430 -4.54 -0.59 24.90
C PHE A 430 -5.56 0.14 25.77
N PHE A 431 -5.23 1.33 26.29
CA PHE A 431 -6.16 2.10 27.13
C PHE A 431 -7.39 2.58 26.37
N GLU A 432 -7.24 2.98 25.09
CA GLU A 432 -8.33 3.29 24.16
C GLU A 432 -9.30 2.11 24.03
N GLY A 433 -8.80 0.93 23.66
CA GLY A 433 -9.60 -0.31 23.55
C GLY A 433 -10.19 -0.79 24.88
N SER A 434 -9.60 -0.40 26.02
CA SER A 434 -10.10 -0.69 27.36
C SER A 434 -11.08 0.36 27.88
N LEU A 435 -11.40 1.38 27.09
CA LEU A 435 -12.28 2.52 27.43
C LEU A 435 -11.74 3.37 28.60
N ASP A 436 -10.42 3.38 28.80
CA ASP A 436 -9.75 4.25 29.78
C ASP A 436 -9.14 5.47 29.08
N TYR A 437 -10.01 6.37 28.70
CA TYR A 437 -9.66 7.51 27.86
C TYR A 437 -8.72 8.51 28.56
N THR A 438 -8.79 8.61 29.88
CA THR A 438 -7.89 9.47 30.66
C THR A 438 -6.44 8.99 30.56
N ARG A 439 -6.19 7.69 30.71
CA ARG A 439 -4.82 7.15 30.53
C ARG A 439 -4.42 7.10 29.07
N ALA A 440 -5.35 6.82 28.15
CA ALA A 440 -5.08 6.82 26.72
C ALA A 440 -4.52 8.16 26.25
N ILE A 441 -5.21 9.27 26.55
CA ILE A 441 -4.76 10.60 26.09
C ILE A 441 -3.39 10.98 26.66
N GLN A 442 -3.10 10.65 27.92
CA GLN A 442 -1.78 10.90 28.50
C GLN A 442 -0.66 10.17 27.77
N GLN A 443 -0.92 8.91 27.34
CA GLN A 443 0.07 8.13 26.62
C GLN A 443 0.24 8.63 25.17
N TYR A 444 -0.84 9.02 24.49
CA TYR A 444 -0.77 9.65 23.18
C TYR A 444 -0.01 10.97 23.20
N GLU A 445 -0.28 11.83 24.18
CA GLU A 445 0.46 13.11 24.37
C GLU A 445 1.94 12.87 24.62
N ARG A 446 2.28 11.86 25.44
CA ARG A 446 3.67 11.49 25.67
C ARG A 446 4.33 10.98 24.39
N ALA A 447 3.67 10.10 23.62
CA ALA A 447 4.17 9.62 22.34
C ALA A 447 4.43 10.78 21.35
N MET A 448 3.45 11.69 21.20
CA MET A 448 3.59 12.87 20.33
C MET A 448 4.75 13.79 20.76
N SER A 449 4.98 13.93 22.07
CA SER A 449 6.11 14.74 22.58
C SER A 449 7.47 14.10 22.32
N LEU A 450 7.54 12.77 22.31
CA LEU A 450 8.77 12.00 22.08
C LEU A 450 9.11 11.83 20.60
N ALA A 451 8.10 11.86 19.73
CA ALA A 451 8.26 11.69 18.28
C ALA A 451 7.49 12.76 17.48
N PRO A 452 7.86 14.05 17.58
CA PRO A 452 7.15 15.15 16.92
C PRO A 452 7.32 15.15 15.39
N GLY A 453 8.23 14.33 14.86
CA GLY A 453 8.44 14.08 13.43
C GLY A 453 7.75 12.81 12.90
N ASN A 454 7.03 12.06 13.73
CA ASN A 454 6.40 10.82 13.31
C ASN A 454 4.93 11.04 12.94
N ALA A 455 4.62 10.95 11.63
CA ALA A 455 3.26 11.20 11.11
C ALA A 455 2.21 10.23 11.66
N GLU A 456 2.55 8.96 11.90
CA GLU A 456 1.61 7.97 12.45
C GLU A 456 1.23 8.33 13.89
N VAL A 457 2.23 8.65 14.72
CA VAL A 457 2.01 9.05 16.11
C VAL A 457 1.18 10.33 16.19
N LEU A 458 1.49 11.32 15.36
CA LEU A 458 0.76 12.59 15.31
C LEU A 458 -0.67 12.42 14.79
N GLY A 459 -0.87 11.60 13.75
CA GLY A 459 -2.19 11.37 13.18
C GLY A 459 -3.14 10.67 14.15
N GLU A 460 -2.68 9.59 14.76
CA GLU A 460 -3.49 8.82 15.71
C GLU A 460 -3.72 9.59 17.02
N GLY A 461 -2.67 10.19 17.56
CA GLY A 461 -2.79 11.01 18.77
C GLY A 461 -3.67 12.25 18.55
N GLY A 462 -3.55 12.89 17.38
CA GLY A 462 -4.35 14.05 17.00
C GLY A 462 -5.83 13.72 16.85
N ARG A 463 -6.15 12.60 16.16
CA ARG A 463 -7.52 12.08 16.05
C ARG A 463 -8.12 11.81 17.45
N PHE A 464 -7.38 11.07 18.27
CA PHE A 464 -7.86 10.73 19.60
C PHE A 464 -8.05 11.97 20.48
N ALA A 465 -7.12 12.93 20.44
CA ALA A 465 -7.25 14.22 21.15
C ALA A 465 -8.54 14.97 20.72
N ALA A 466 -8.84 14.99 19.40
CA ALA A 466 -10.05 15.61 18.90
C ALA A 466 -11.31 14.90 19.42
N TYR A 467 -11.33 13.56 19.49
CA TYR A 467 -12.47 12.82 20.08
C TYR A 467 -12.63 13.08 21.59
N MET A 468 -11.53 13.36 22.28
CA MET A 468 -11.56 13.78 23.69
C MET A 468 -11.95 15.26 23.86
N GLY A 469 -12.24 15.99 22.80
CA GLY A 469 -12.63 17.41 22.81
C GLY A 469 -11.46 18.39 22.86
N ARG A 470 -10.22 17.92 22.74
CA ARG A 470 -8.99 18.76 22.68
C ARG A 470 -8.74 19.18 21.23
N PHE A 471 -9.64 19.99 20.66
CA PHE A 471 -9.70 20.25 19.23
C PHE A 471 -8.46 20.95 18.68
N ASP A 472 -7.97 22.01 19.33
CA ASP A 472 -6.84 22.78 18.82
C ASP A 472 -5.56 21.93 18.73
N ALA A 473 -5.24 21.21 19.81
CA ALA A 473 -4.08 20.33 19.86
C ALA A 473 -4.24 19.14 18.87
N GLY A 474 -5.44 18.55 18.83
CA GLY A 474 -5.75 17.42 17.95
C GLY A 474 -5.63 17.79 16.47
N LEU A 475 -6.20 18.93 16.07
CA LEU A 475 -6.13 19.40 14.70
C LEU A 475 -4.71 19.83 14.30
N ALA A 476 -3.97 20.51 15.20
CA ALA A 476 -2.58 20.88 14.93
C ALA A 476 -1.72 19.62 14.67
N ALA A 477 -1.88 18.57 15.48
CA ALA A 477 -1.15 17.31 15.30
C ALA A 477 -1.57 16.61 14.00
N ALA A 478 -2.88 16.52 13.69
CA ALA A 478 -3.38 15.89 12.49
C ALA A 478 -2.95 16.63 11.20
N HIS A 479 -2.94 17.98 11.20
CA HIS A 479 -2.42 18.77 10.08
C HIS A 479 -0.91 18.54 9.90
N ARG A 480 -0.14 18.47 10.99
CA ARG A 480 1.29 18.16 10.92
C ARG A 480 1.53 16.75 10.37
N ALA A 481 0.72 15.77 10.75
CA ALA A 481 0.78 14.41 10.20
C ALA A 481 0.60 14.41 8.67
N VAL A 482 -0.37 15.16 8.15
CA VAL A 482 -0.59 15.30 6.70
C VAL A 482 0.57 16.03 6.02
N ALA A 483 1.15 17.03 6.67
CA ALA A 483 2.32 17.75 6.13
C ALA A 483 3.56 16.83 6.02
N LEU A 484 3.75 15.92 6.98
CA LEU A 484 4.84 14.93 6.97
C LEU A 484 4.55 13.73 6.05
N ASP A 485 3.27 13.42 5.78
CA ASP A 485 2.85 12.26 4.98
C ASP A 485 1.80 12.67 3.94
N PRO A 486 2.16 13.51 2.96
CA PRO A 486 1.20 14.17 2.07
C PRO A 486 0.51 13.21 1.08
N LEU A 487 1.08 12.06 0.79
CA LEU A 487 0.52 11.06 -0.14
C LEU A 487 -0.21 9.93 0.59
N ASN A 488 -0.33 9.99 1.92
CA ASN A 488 -0.97 8.95 2.72
C ASN A 488 -2.46 9.24 2.91
N GLN A 489 -3.28 8.33 2.37
CA GLN A 489 -4.74 8.38 2.50
C GLN A 489 -5.19 8.28 3.97
N ARG A 490 -4.48 7.47 4.79
CA ARG A 490 -4.81 7.30 6.21
C ARG A 490 -4.60 8.59 7.00
N SER A 491 -3.44 9.26 6.84
CA SER A 491 -3.16 10.53 7.53
C SER A 491 -4.23 11.60 7.22
N ARG A 492 -4.66 11.68 5.96
CA ARG A 492 -5.76 12.57 5.56
C ARG A 492 -7.12 12.12 6.10
N SER A 493 -7.37 10.80 6.18
CA SER A 493 -8.60 10.27 6.80
C SER A 493 -8.67 10.63 8.26
N LEU A 494 -7.57 10.48 9.01
CA LEU A 494 -7.49 10.84 10.43
C LEU A 494 -7.71 12.35 10.64
N LEU A 495 -7.18 13.20 9.76
CA LEU A 495 -7.48 14.62 9.76
C LEU A 495 -8.98 14.88 9.51
N GLY A 496 -9.59 14.20 8.54
CA GLY A 496 -11.02 14.31 8.27
C GLY A 496 -11.88 13.91 9.48
N GLU A 497 -11.49 12.84 10.17
CA GLU A 497 -12.17 12.39 11.41
C GLU A 497 -12.00 13.40 12.56
N ALA A 498 -10.80 13.96 12.74
CA ALA A 498 -10.56 15.02 13.74
C ALA A 498 -11.36 16.30 13.43
N LEU A 499 -11.47 16.69 12.16
CA LEU A 499 -12.28 17.82 11.71
C LEU A 499 -13.78 17.59 11.93
N LEU A 500 -14.27 16.36 11.67
CA LEU A 500 -15.65 15.95 11.95
C LEU A 500 -15.97 16.06 13.45
N ALA A 501 -15.08 15.55 14.29
CA ALA A 501 -15.20 15.65 15.74
C ALA A 501 -15.23 17.11 16.23
N ALA A 502 -14.40 17.96 15.63
CA ALA A 502 -14.34 19.41 15.89
C ALA A 502 -15.48 20.20 15.22
N ARG A 503 -16.42 19.53 14.54
CA ARG A 503 -17.56 20.13 13.81
C ARG A 503 -17.16 21.08 12.66
N ARG A 504 -15.93 20.95 12.15
CA ARG A 504 -15.43 21.65 10.98
C ARG A 504 -15.82 20.89 9.70
N TYR A 505 -17.12 20.77 9.48
CA TYR A 505 -17.71 19.83 8.51
C TYR A 505 -17.27 20.08 7.05
N GLN A 506 -17.20 21.34 6.61
CA GLN A 506 -16.79 21.66 5.22
C GLN A 506 -15.34 21.19 4.97
N GLU A 507 -14.47 21.42 5.94
CA GLU A 507 -13.07 20.98 5.83
C GLU A 507 -12.94 19.46 5.93
N ALA A 508 -13.76 18.80 6.76
CA ALA A 508 -13.82 17.35 6.80
C ALA A 508 -14.27 16.75 5.46
N VAL A 509 -15.29 17.33 4.80
CA VAL A 509 -15.71 16.92 3.45
C VAL A 509 -14.58 17.05 2.44
N ALA A 510 -13.82 18.16 2.49
CA ALA A 510 -12.67 18.38 1.62
C ALA A 510 -11.57 17.33 1.88
N ALA A 511 -11.21 17.08 3.16
CA ALA A 511 -10.21 16.09 3.54
C ALA A 511 -10.57 14.68 3.06
N PHE A 512 -11.81 14.22 3.25
CA PHE A 512 -12.26 12.94 2.72
C PHE A 512 -12.34 12.92 1.18
N GLY A 513 -12.63 14.06 0.55
CA GLY A 513 -12.55 14.24 -0.91
C GLY A 513 -11.15 14.01 -1.44
N GLU A 514 -10.13 14.55 -0.77
CA GLU A 514 -8.72 14.35 -1.10
C GLU A 514 -8.30 12.89 -0.89
N VAL A 515 -8.78 12.19 0.16
CA VAL A 515 -8.56 10.74 0.34
C VAL A 515 -9.05 9.97 -0.88
N ILE A 516 -10.28 10.25 -1.34
CA ILE A 516 -10.88 9.59 -2.50
C ILE A 516 -10.10 9.89 -3.79
N SER A 517 -9.54 11.09 -3.91
CA SER A 517 -8.72 11.47 -5.06
C SER A 517 -7.37 10.76 -5.08
N LEU A 518 -6.77 10.54 -3.91
CA LEU A 518 -5.51 9.79 -3.77
C LEU A 518 -5.71 8.29 -3.97
N ASP A 519 -6.78 7.74 -3.41
CA ASP A 519 -7.12 6.32 -3.52
C ASP A 519 -8.65 6.15 -3.67
N PRO A 520 -9.15 5.99 -4.90
CA PRO A 520 -10.57 5.75 -5.15
C PRO A 520 -11.13 4.47 -4.53
N ASP A 521 -10.26 3.54 -4.10
CA ASP A 521 -10.66 2.29 -3.44
C ASP A 521 -10.63 2.36 -1.92
N TYR A 522 -10.29 3.51 -1.33
CA TYR A 522 -10.33 3.74 0.10
C TYR A 522 -11.78 3.86 0.60
N LYS A 523 -12.41 2.71 0.83
CA LYS A 523 -13.88 2.57 1.02
C LYS A 523 -14.45 3.40 2.18
N SER A 524 -13.71 3.53 3.30
CA SER A 524 -14.18 4.27 4.48
C SER A 524 -14.39 5.76 4.21
N ALA A 525 -13.60 6.36 3.32
CA ALA A 525 -13.72 7.79 3.02
C ALA A 525 -15.08 8.17 2.43
N TYR A 526 -15.69 7.29 1.64
CA TYR A 526 -17.03 7.55 1.08
C TYR A 526 -18.09 7.59 2.17
N GLY A 527 -18.04 6.64 3.11
CA GLY A 527 -18.98 6.59 4.24
C GLY A 527 -18.78 7.78 5.18
N ASN A 528 -17.53 8.09 5.57
CA ASN A 528 -17.22 9.20 6.46
C ASN A 528 -17.58 10.56 5.84
N ARG A 529 -17.30 10.76 4.53
CA ARG A 529 -17.75 11.95 3.80
C ARG A 529 -19.29 12.05 3.79
N GLY A 530 -19.97 10.91 3.60
CA GLY A 530 -21.42 10.85 3.65
C GLY A 530 -21.98 11.23 5.03
N LEU A 531 -21.42 10.70 6.12
CA LEU A 531 -21.81 11.08 7.49
C LEU A 531 -21.51 12.56 7.78
N THR A 532 -20.45 13.11 7.19
CA THR A 532 -20.12 14.54 7.30
C THR A 532 -21.15 15.40 6.55
N TYR A 533 -21.55 15.02 5.32
CA TYR A 533 -22.67 15.68 4.62
C TYR A 533 -23.98 15.56 5.41
N TYR A 534 -24.23 14.42 6.06
CA TYR A 534 -25.38 14.26 6.94
C TYR A 534 -25.35 15.28 8.09
N ALA A 535 -24.21 15.48 8.73
CA ALA A 535 -24.04 16.49 9.79
C ALA A 535 -24.23 17.93 9.27
N LEU A 536 -23.90 18.19 8.01
CA LEU A 536 -24.22 19.44 7.30
C LEU A 536 -25.69 19.60 6.90
N ARG A 537 -26.51 18.56 7.13
CA ARG A 537 -27.91 18.45 6.66
C ARG A 537 -28.08 18.38 5.14
N ASP A 538 -27.01 18.12 4.41
CA ASP A 538 -27.07 17.80 2.98
C ASP A 538 -27.28 16.29 2.78
N PHE A 539 -28.53 15.88 2.96
CA PHE A 539 -28.88 14.44 2.93
C PHE A 539 -28.80 13.82 1.53
N GLN A 540 -28.89 14.63 0.46
CA GLN A 540 -28.74 14.14 -0.91
C GLN A 540 -27.26 13.81 -1.22
N SER A 541 -26.33 14.68 -0.86
CA SER A 541 -24.90 14.45 -0.99
C SER A 541 -24.43 13.31 -0.07
N ALA A 542 -25.00 13.21 1.16
CA ALA A 542 -24.78 12.10 2.07
C ALA A 542 -25.14 10.77 1.41
N ARG A 543 -26.36 10.67 0.86
CA ARG A 543 -26.83 9.47 0.13
C ARG A 543 -25.88 9.12 -1.03
N SER A 544 -25.62 10.09 -1.91
CA SER A 544 -24.78 9.87 -3.10
C SER A 544 -23.38 9.35 -2.73
N SER A 545 -22.76 9.94 -1.70
CA SER A 545 -21.44 9.49 -1.23
C SER A 545 -21.48 8.05 -0.72
N CYS A 546 -22.50 7.67 0.10
CA CYS A 546 -22.59 6.35 0.70
C CYS A 546 -23.05 5.26 -0.28
N GLU A 547 -23.81 5.61 -1.32
CA GLU A 547 -24.16 4.69 -2.41
C GLU A 547 -22.97 4.34 -3.32
N SER A 548 -21.88 5.13 -3.31
CA SER A 548 -20.68 4.87 -4.13
C SER A 548 -19.91 3.60 -3.70
N ARG A 549 -20.00 3.19 -2.43
CA ARG A 549 -19.40 1.96 -1.89
C ARG A 549 -20.39 1.21 -0.98
N PRO A 550 -21.50 0.67 -1.53
CA PRO A 550 -22.67 0.25 -0.77
C PRO A 550 -22.43 -0.92 0.19
N ASP A 551 -21.46 -1.77 -0.10
CA ASP A 551 -21.19 -2.98 0.69
C ASP A 551 -20.28 -2.72 1.90
N TYR A 552 -19.72 -1.52 2.02
CA TYR A 552 -18.86 -1.17 3.12
C TYR A 552 -19.70 -0.73 4.34
N TRP A 553 -19.32 -1.15 5.54
CA TRP A 553 -20.14 -1.01 6.75
C TRP A 553 -20.42 0.46 7.13
N ILE A 554 -19.46 1.40 6.96
CA ILE A 554 -19.70 2.83 7.21
C ILE A 554 -20.72 3.40 6.21
N SER A 555 -20.68 2.95 4.97
CA SER A 555 -21.67 3.34 3.97
C SER A 555 -23.08 2.80 4.29
N GLN A 556 -23.19 1.61 4.86
CA GLN A 556 -24.46 1.06 5.34
C GLN A 556 -25.00 1.88 6.49
N TRP A 557 -24.16 2.22 7.46
CA TRP A 557 -24.50 3.14 8.55
C TRP A 557 -25.03 4.48 8.03
N CYS A 558 -24.27 5.14 7.16
CA CYS A 558 -24.64 6.40 6.54
C CYS A 558 -25.98 6.31 5.78
N ARG A 559 -26.22 5.25 5.00
CA ARG A 559 -27.47 5.08 4.27
C ARG A 559 -28.67 4.91 5.23
N ALA A 560 -28.50 4.18 6.33
CA ALA A 560 -29.55 4.01 7.32
C ALA A 560 -30.05 5.37 7.87
N VAL A 561 -29.15 6.31 8.14
CA VAL A 561 -29.55 7.65 8.61
C VAL A 561 -29.99 8.57 7.48
N ALA A 562 -29.33 8.54 6.33
CA ALA A 562 -29.61 9.44 5.20
C ALA A 562 -30.97 9.13 4.53
N TYR A 563 -31.30 7.86 4.32
CA TYR A 563 -32.57 7.46 3.73
C TYR A 563 -33.76 7.87 4.61
N ASP A 564 -33.64 7.76 5.92
CA ASP A 564 -34.70 8.22 6.83
C ASP A 564 -35.02 9.71 6.65
N LYS A 565 -33.97 10.56 6.63
CA LYS A 565 -34.14 12.03 6.43
C LYS A 565 -34.67 12.40 5.06
N LEU A 566 -34.52 11.51 4.07
CA LEU A 566 -35.07 11.66 2.72
C LEU A 566 -36.49 11.07 2.59
N GLY A 567 -37.15 10.66 3.70
CA GLY A 567 -38.46 10.05 3.71
C GLY A 567 -38.52 8.60 3.23
N ARG A 568 -37.34 7.95 2.99
CA ARG A 568 -37.22 6.56 2.54
C ARG A 568 -37.10 5.62 3.73
N HIS A 569 -38.07 5.68 4.67
CA HIS A 569 -38.03 4.94 5.94
C HIS A 569 -37.93 3.42 5.76
N ALA A 570 -38.64 2.88 4.75
CA ALA A 570 -38.57 1.44 4.44
C ALA A 570 -37.17 0.99 4.04
N ASP A 571 -36.48 1.77 3.17
CA ASP A 571 -35.13 1.49 2.75
C ASP A 571 -34.13 1.64 3.90
N ALA A 572 -34.28 2.68 4.73
CA ALA A 572 -33.47 2.90 5.93
C ALA A 572 -33.54 1.69 6.87
N LYS A 573 -34.77 1.19 7.14
CA LYS A 573 -34.98 0.01 7.98
C LYS A 573 -34.41 -1.27 7.35
N ALA A 574 -34.54 -1.44 6.05
CA ALA A 574 -33.98 -2.58 5.33
C ALA A 574 -32.45 -2.62 5.42
N GLU A 575 -31.77 -1.46 5.26
CA GLU A 575 -30.33 -1.34 5.44
C GLU A 575 -29.88 -1.69 6.85
N LEU A 576 -30.55 -1.14 7.86
CA LEU A 576 -30.25 -1.44 9.26
C LEU A 576 -30.42 -2.92 9.58
N ASN A 577 -31.55 -3.54 9.17
CA ASN A 577 -31.82 -4.96 9.41
C ASN A 577 -30.75 -5.85 8.74
N LYS A 578 -30.38 -5.56 7.49
CA LYS A 578 -29.32 -6.27 6.75
C LYS A 578 -28.00 -6.20 7.52
N TRP A 579 -27.66 -5.04 8.05
CA TRP A 579 -26.44 -4.83 8.79
C TRP A 579 -26.44 -5.52 10.15
N GLN A 580 -27.54 -5.42 10.91
CA GLN A 580 -27.72 -6.09 12.21
C GLN A 580 -27.63 -7.62 12.08
N ALA A 581 -28.21 -8.21 11.03
CA ALA A 581 -28.13 -9.64 10.77
C ALA A 581 -26.68 -10.14 10.63
N ARG A 582 -25.79 -9.31 10.10
CA ARG A 582 -24.37 -9.64 9.87
C ARG A 582 -23.48 -9.29 11.06
N ALA A 583 -23.57 -8.06 11.58
CA ALA A 583 -22.65 -7.54 12.58
C ALA A 583 -23.11 -7.80 14.02
N ARG A 584 -24.38 -8.17 14.24
CA ARG A 584 -24.95 -8.44 15.56
C ARG A 584 -24.59 -7.32 16.56
N ASP A 585 -24.10 -7.66 17.76
CA ASP A 585 -23.73 -6.70 18.81
C ASP A 585 -22.44 -5.91 18.52
N ALA A 586 -21.64 -6.32 17.53
CA ALA A 586 -20.35 -5.70 17.24
C ALA A 586 -20.42 -4.26 16.69
N ALA A 587 -21.62 -3.78 16.31
CA ALA A 587 -21.86 -2.41 15.87
C ALA A 587 -22.94 -1.72 16.75
N ALA A 588 -22.99 -2.08 18.03
CA ALA A 588 -24.03 -1.60 18.94
C ALA A 588 -24.06 -0.08 19.09
N TYR A 589 -22.88 0.57 19.11
CA TYR A 589 -22.78 2.02 19.15
C TYR A 589 -23.41 2.68 17.92
N GLN A 590 -23.09 2.19 16.72
CA GLN A 590 -23.63 2.74 15.48
C GLN A 590 -25.13 2.53 15.38
N TYR A 591 -25.68 1.40 15.87
CA TYR A 591 -27.14 1.22 15.95
C TYR A 591 -27.77 2.24 16.89
N ALA A 592 -27.14 2.53 18.04
CA ALA A 592 -27.61 3.57 18.93
C ALA A 592 -27.69 4.93 18.22
N THR A 593 -26.70 5.29 17.38
CA THR A 593 -26.74 6.55 16.62
C THR A 593 -27.88 6.55 15.60
N VAL A 594 -28.13 5.43 14.90
CA VAL A 594 -29.21 5.32 13.90
C VAL A 594 -30.56 5.55 14.57
N TYR A 595 -30.85 4.85 15.67
CA TYR A 595 -32.12 5.02 16.40
C TYR A 595 -32.27 6.43 17.02
N ALA A 596 -31.14 7.03 17.48
CA ALA A 596 -31.13 8.42 17.94
C ALA A 596 -31.56 9.39 16.83
N GLN A 597 -31.04 9.20 15.64
CA GLN A 597 -31.37 10.04 14.48
C GLN A 597 -32.78 9.79 13.92
N TRP A 598 -33.35 8.59 14.13
CA TRP A 598 -34.76 8.27 13.81
C TRP A 598 -35.73 8.78 14.87
N GLY A 599 -35.24 9.27 16.01
CA GLY A 599 -36.07 9.75 17.13
C GLY A 599 -36.54 8.66 18.09
N ASP A 600 -36.09 7.41 17.93
CA ASP A 600 -36.36 6.32 18.85
C ASP A 600 -35.36 6.31 20.01
N THR A 601 -35.55 7.22 20.95
CA THR A 601 -34.68 7.40 22.11
C THR A 601 -34.57 6.12 22.95
N ALA A 602 -35.66 5.35 23.08
CA ALA A 602 -35.68 4.13 23.90
C ALA A 602 -34.74 3.08 23.32
N GLN A 603 -34.88 2.75 22.03
CA GLN A 603 -34.03 1.80 21.35
C GLN A 603 -32.56 2.28 21.28
N ALA A 604 -32.32 3.58 21.05
CA ALA A 604 -31.00 4.17 21.07
C ALA A 604 -30.28 3.93 22.41
N LEU A 605 -30.94 4.15 23.52
CA LEU A 605 -30.37 3.93 24.86
C LEU A 605 -30.16 2.45 25.21
N GLU A 606 -30.99 1.54 24.68
CA GLU A 606 -30.78 0.09 24.82
C GLU A 606 -29.53 -0.39 24.05
N TRP A 607 -29.39 0.07 22.83
CA TRP A 607 -28.16 -0.24 22.05
C TRP A 607 -26.93 0.38 22.68
N LEU A 608 -27.01 1.58 23.25
CA LEU A 608 -25.92 2.19 23.99
C LEU A 608 -25.53 1.38 25.23
N ALA A 609 -26.50 0.82 25.94
CA ALA A 609 -26.24 -0.10 27.04
C ALA A 609 -25.57 -1.40 26.56
N THR A 610 -25.96 -1.89 25.39
CA THR A 610 -25.29 -3.03 24.72
C THR A 610 -23.84 -2.69 24.36
N ALA A 611 -23.59 -1.52 23.73
CA ALA A 611 -22.25 -1.04 23.41
C ALA A 611 -21.34 -1.01 24.65
N MET A 612 -21.87 -0.50 25.79
CA MET A 612 -21.14 -0.52 27.06
C MET A 612 -20.84 -1.93 27.56
N ARG A 613 -21.80 -2.87 27.39
CA ARG A 613 -21.64 -4.27 27.82
C ARG A 613 -20.57 -5.00 27.02
N VAL A 614 -20.56 -4.82 25.70
CA VAL A 614 -19.56 -5.46 24.80
C VAL A 614 -18.26 -4.69 24.71
N ARG A 615 -18.15 -3.52 25.35
CA ARG A 615 -17.02 -2.59 25.24
C ARG A 615 -16.73 -2.20 23.79
N ASP A 616 -17.79 -1.74 23.09
CA ASP A 616 -17.69 -1.32 21.72
C ASP A 616 -16.63 -0.19 21.58
N PRO A 617 -15.56 -0.35 20.78
CA PRO A 617 -14.52 0.67 20.64
C PRO A 617 -15.08 2.02 20.17
N ALA A 618 -16.16 2.03 19.40
CA ALA A 618 -16.78 3.26 18.89
C ALA A 618 -17.38 4.16 19.98
N LEU A 619 -17.44 3.71 21.25
CA LEU A 619 -17.79 4.57 22.39
C LEU A 619 -16.83 5.77 22.54
N GLU A 620 -15.65 5.72 21.97
CA GLU A 620 -14.69 6.84 21.94
C GLU A 620 -15.27 8.10 21.25
N TYR A 621 -16.17 7.93 20.27
CA TYR A 621 -16.79 9.03 19.53
C TYR A 621 -17.86 9.78 20.34
N MET A 622 -18.37 9.17 21.40
CA MET A 622 -19.62 9.58 22.09
C MET A 622 -19.60 11.05 22.56
N LYS A 623 -18.42 11.57 22.95
CA LYS A 623 -18.28 12.97 23.41
C LYS A 623 -18.53 13.97 22.27
N THR A 624 -18.11 13.67 21.05
CA THR A 624 -18.05 14.63 19.94
C THR A 624 -18.97 14.28 18.77
N ASP A 625 -19.48 13.05 18.69
CA ASP A 625 -20.30 12.57 17.58
C ASP A 625 -21.58 13.39 17.42
N PRO A 626 -21.79 14.07 16.27
CA PRO A 626 -23.01 14.82 16.00
C PRO A 626 -24.26 13.95 15.90
N LEU A 627 -24.11 12.64 15.59
CA LEU A 627 -25.25 11.73 15.52
C LEU A 627 -25.84 11.40 16.90
N MET A 628 -25.11 11.65 17.99
CA MET A 628 -25.56 11.51 19.36
C MET A 628 -26.19 12.80 19.94
N ASP A 629 -26.23 13.90 19.18
CA ASP A 629 -26.78 15.16 19.66
C ASP A 629 -28.24 15.07 20.18
N PRO A 630 -29.13 14.25 19.57
CA PRO A 630 -30.49 14.10 20.11
C PRO A 630 -30.55 13.52 21.53
N LEU A 631 -29.52 12.78 21.96
CA LEU A 631 -29.48 12.12 23.26
C LEU A 631 -28.77 12.91 24.36
N ARG A 632 -28.12 14.05 24.04
CA ARG A 632 -27.22 14.73 24.99
C ARG A 632 -27.89 15.16 26.29
N ASN A 633 -29.20 15.47 26.25
CA ASN A 633 -29.96 15.85 27.43
C ASN A 633 -30.61 14.66 28.16
N GLU A 634 -30.48 13.44 27.65
CA GLU A 634 -31.04 12.25 28.23
C GLU A 634 -30.26 11.82 29.49
N PRO A 635 -30.93 11.63 30.67
CA PRO A 635 -30.22 11.28 31.89
C PRO A 635 -29.40 9.97 31.79
N ARG A 636 -29.93 8.96 31.04
CA ARG A 636 -29.25 7.68 30.83
C ARG A 636 -28.01 7.86 29.95
N PHE A 637 -28.07 8.70 28.93
CA PHE A 637 -26.89 9.05 28.12
C PHE A 637 -25.81 9.73 28.96
N GLN A 638 -26.18 10.71 29.77
CA GLN A 638 -25.25 11.40 30.67
C GLN A 638 -24.65 10.46 31.72
N ALA A 639 -25.39 9.47 32.17
CA ALA A 639 -24.85 8.44 33.07
C ALA A 639 -23.76 7.60 32.40
N VAL A 640 -23.95 7.26 31.11
CA VAL A 640 -22.90 6.57 30.32
C VAL A 640 -21.69 7.47 30.15
N MET A 641 -21.86 8.76 29.81
CA MET A 641 -20.76 9.74 29.71
C MET A 641 -19.93 9.82 31.00
N ARG A 642 -20.61 9.90 32.18
CA ARG A 642 -19.90 9.89 33.46
C ARG A 642 -19.16 8.59 33.73
N LYS A 643 -19.69 7.44 33.29
CA LYS A 643 -19.07 6.13 33.46
C LYS A 643 -17.83 5.98 32.59
N LEU A 644 -17.83 6.53 31.39
CA LEU A 644 -16.69 6.53 30.46
C LEU A 644 -15.54 7.48 30.88
N ARG A 645 -15.81 8.42 31.77
CA ARG A 645 -14.80 9.34 32.32
C ARG A 645 -13.96 10.00 31.26
N PHE A 646 -14.62 10.61 30.27
CA PHE A 646 -13.87 11.39 29.28
C PHE A 646 -13.01 12.44 29.98
N PRO A 647 -11.76 12.63 29.54
CA PRO A 647 -10.91 13.69 30.08
C PRO A 647 -11.53 15.07 29.80
N ASP A 648 -11.22 16.03 30.67
CA ASP A 648 -11.65 17.44 30.56
C ASP A 648 -11.00 18.15 29.38
#